data_139a2bf5e08b88919ecc41f2a8f91e11
#
_entry.id   139a2bf5e08b88919ecc41f2a8f91e11
#
_cell.length_a   1.000
_cell.length_b   1.000
_cell.length_c   1.000
_cell.angle_alpha   90.00
_cell.angle_beta   90.00
_cell.angle_gamma   90.00
#
_symmetry.space_group_name_H-M   'P 1'
#
loop_
_entity.id
_entity.type
_entity.pdbx_description
1 polymer ?
#
loop_
_entity_poly.entity_id
_entity_poly.type
_entity_poly.pdbx_seq_one_letter_code
_entity_poly.pdbx_strand_id
1 'polypeptide(L)'
;LNFERSFLFYYLYLPKQTFTPYPFETVVENEIFTEFIALTRENILQDYKLICESRQASLLGRRDVMGGRAKFGIFGDGKELAQIAMAKAFQKGDFRSGYYRDQTVVAALDGLTWRAFFSQLYGHADVAFDPNTAGRSMNNHYTTRYLDENGAWKSQTDTYNHICDLAPTGGQMPRSLGLAYASKLYRHNKELAHLANFSQQGNEIVFATIGDASTSQGMFWETMNAAAVLQVPLLTSVWDDGYGISVPVSYQTAKESISKALAGLQRTANEPGMEILTVKAWDYVALLETYQKAARICRQEQVPVLVHVQEVTQPQGHSSSGSHERYKNPDRLAWEQECDCNVRFKNWILTNGYATLEELEAIDNAAKKQIREERNEAWEVFQHSIKTEQEQAIGRIEAAAQTSNASPELLKLADDLRREASPLHRDATTAVRKALRLLRFEESTTKSELDHWLKENKAINEDRFSSHLYSQSAESPLKVAAVGAQYDEKPAMVDGREVVRANFDALFTNDPRLVALGEDVGQIGDVNQGFAGLQEKHGKIRITDTGIRETTIIGQGIGLAIRGLRPIVEIQYFDYVYYALATLTDDLATLLYRTKGGQKAPLIIRTRGHRLEGIWHSGSPMAVVVHSLRGLHVCVPRNLTQAAGMYNTLLRGDDPALVVEPLNGYRLKEALPLNLGDFCVPLGQPEVLRLGTDATIVTYGSMCRIVLEAAEQLAQIGVEIEIIDVQTLLPFDLDHTILASIKKTNRVIFADEDMPGGGTGYMLQQVMDTQNAYRWLDSAPRTISAKAHRPSYSSDGDYFSKPNVEDVFEITYELMSDAEPERFPKI
;
A
#
# COMPACT_ATOMS: atom_id res chain seq x y z
N LEU A 1 -50.89 -22.53 22.97
CA LEU A 1 -50.78 -23.90 23.46
C LEU A 1 -49.73 -24.66 22.62
N ASN A 2 -48.62 -25.01 23.28
CA ASN A 2 -47.60 -25.98 22.86
C ASN A 2 -46.82 -25.71 21.54
N PHE A 3 -45.76 -24.90 21.66
CA PHE A 3 -44.56 -24.96 20.86
C PHE A 3 -43.32 -24.83 21.76
N GLU A 4 -43.17 -25.77 22.66
CA GLU A 4 -41.92 -26.04 23.36
C GLU A 4 -41.71 -27.55 23.34
N ARG A 5 -40.90 -28.03 22.42
CA ARG A 5 -40.12 -29.29 22.40
C ARG A 5 -39.75 -29.67 20.95
N SER A 6 -38.70 -29.11 20.42
CA SER A 6 -37.96 -29.69 19.28
C SER A 6 -36.67 -28.92 18.98
N PHE A 7 -35.87 -28.58 19.99
CA PHE A 7 -34.53 -28.05 19.78
C PHE A 7 -33.53 -28.61 20.80
N LEU A 8 -33.54 -29.94 20.94
CA LEU A 8 -32.57 -30.60 21.83
C LEU A 8 -32.24 -32.01 21.35
N PHE A 9 -31.83 -32.20 20.11
CA PHE A 9 -31.24 -33.45 19.62
C PHE A 9 -30.45 -33.27 18.31
N TYR A 10 -29.43 -32.42 18.31
CA TYR A 10 -28.40 -32.44 17.26
C TYR A 10 -27.02 -32.01 17.76
N TYR A 11 -26.67 -32.32 18.99
CA TYR A 11 -25.36 -32.05 19.57
C TYR A 11 -24.72 -33.27 20.20
N LEU A 12 -24.77 -34.42 19.56
CA LEU A 12 -24.01 -35.59 19.96
C LEU A 12 -23.79 -36.48 18.72
N TYR A 13 -22.74 -36.22 17.97
CA TYR A 13 -21.98 -37.18 17.15
C TYR A 13 -21.10 -36.42 16.18
N LEU A 14 -20.07 -35.75 16.70
CA LEU A 14 -18.86 -35.49 15.97
C LEU A 14 -17.73 -36.26 16.69
N PRO A 15 -16.95 -37.07 15.97
CA PRO A 15 -15.82 -37.74 16.58
C PRO A 15 -14.80 -36.71 17.03
N LYS A 16 -14.34 -36.84 18.28
CA LYS A 16 -13.18 -36.11 18.79
C LYS A 16 -12.00 -36.42 17.86
N GLN A 17 -11.67 -35.51 16.95
CA GLN A 17 -10.37 -35.54 16.30
C GLN A 17 -9.34 -35.20 17.38
N THR A 18 -8.65 -36.20 17.82
CA THR A 18 -7.43 -36.08 18.61
C THR A 18 -6.38 -35.39 17.74
N PHE A 19 -6.05 -34.16 18.07
CA PHE A 19 -4.84 -33.53 17.62
C PHE A 19 -3.67 -34.33 18.16
N THR A 20 -3.02 -35.12 17.33
CA THR A 20 -1.70 -35.66 17.61
C THR A 20 -0.71 -34.52 17.52
N PRO A 21 -0.01 -34.15 18.59
CA PRO A 21 1.13 -33.25 18.48
C PRO A 21 2.17 -33.92 17.58
N TYR A 22 2.74 -33.17 16.66
CA TYR A 22 3.93 -33.61 15.93
C TYR A 22 5.01 -33.99 16.94
N PRO A 23 5.75 -35.11 16.74
CA PRO A 23 6.82 -35.48 17.64
C PRO A 23 7.85 -34.36 17.62
N PHE A 24 8.14 -33.82 18.79
CA PHE A 24 9.33 -33.01 19.03
C PHE A 24 10.53 -33.95 18.82
N GLU A 25 11.18 -33.85 17.65
CA GLU A 25 12.55 -34.33 17.54
C GLU A 25 13.38 -33.46 18.47
N THR A 26 13.98 -34.08 19.45
CA THR A 26 14.99 -33.52 20.33
C THR A 26 16.11 -32.96 19.47
N VAL A 27 16.10 -31.63 19.32
CA VAL A 27 17.21 -30.88 18.75
C VAL A 27 18.37 -31.05 19.76
N VAL A 28 19.43 -31.66 19.31
CA VAL A 28 20.72 -31.74 20.00
C VAL A 28 21.07 -30.30 20.44
N GLU A 29 21.36 -30.13 21.75
CA GLU A 29 21.93 -28.92 22.31
C GLU A 29 23.27 -28.62 21.61
N ASN A 30 23.22 -27.83 20.57
CA ASN A 30 24.39 -27.11 20.11
C ASN A 30 24.45 -25.83 20.95
N GLU A 31 25.46 -25.75 21.79
CA GLU A 31 25.90 -24.53 22.45
C GLU A 31 26.16 -23.44 21.40
N ILE A 32 25.10 -22.69 21.02
CA ILE A 32 25.25 -21.42 20.30
C ILE A 32 25.31 -20.35 21.40
N PHE A 33 26.52 -19.85 21.58
CA PHE A 33 26.89 -18.74 22.43
C PHE A 33 25.79 -17.69 22.53
N THR A 34 25.22 -17.53 23.71
CA THR A 34 24.59 -16.32 24.17
C THR A 34 25.72 -15.33 24.45
N GLU A 35 26.16 -14.57 23.46
CA GLU A 35 26.89 -13.33 23.72
C GLU A 35 25.91 -12.38 24.44
N PHE A 36 26.01 -12.34 25.76
CA PHE A 36 25.50 -11.21 26.54
C PHE A 36 26.10 -9.96 25.93
N ILE A 37 25.25 -8.96 25.59
CA ILE A 37 25.75 -7.64 25.20
C ILE A 37 26.67 -7.19 26.35
N ALA A 38 27.98 -7.20 26.10
CA ALA A 38 28.92 -6.77 27.09
C ALA A 38 28.65 -5.28 27.34
N LEU A 39 28.22 -4.93 28.55
CA LEU A 39 28.09 -3.54 29.03
C LEU A 39 29.47 -2.95 29.17
N THR A 40 30.17 -2.80 28.06
CA THR A 40 31.49 -2.13 28.08
C THR A 40 31.29 -0.63 28.16
N ARG A 41 32.23 0.05 28.78
CA ARG A 41 32.24 1.51 28.83
C ARG A 41 32.08 2.12 27.43
N GLU A 42 32.78 1.58 26.46
CA GLU A 42 32.75 2.05 25.06
C GLU A 42 31.33 2.01 24.48
N ASN A 43 30.67 0.84 24.56
CA ASN A 43 29.31 0.67 24.07
C ASN A 43 28.30 1.60 24.75
N ILE A 44 28.44 1.79 26.09
CA ILE A 44 27.57 2.69 26.86
C ILE A 44 27.74 4.14 26.41
N LEU A 45 28.97 4.60 26.19
CA LEU A 45 29.26 5.96 25.75
C LEU A 45 28.85 6.19 24.29
N GLN A 46 28.92 5.17 23.42
CA GLN A 46 28.40 5.22 22.06
C GLN A 46 26.88 5.37 22.07
N ASP A 47 26.18 4.58 22.89
CA ASP A 47 24.73 4.70 23.06
C ASP A 47 24.34 6.09 23.58
N TYR A 48 25.07 6.61 24.56
CA TYR A 48 24.87 7.94 25.11
C TYR A 48 25.06 9.03 24.04
N LYS A 49 26.10 8.91 23.22
CA LYS A 49 26.33 9.84 22.09
C LYS A 49 25.14 9.83 21.13
N LEU A 50 24.67 8.67 20.72
CA LEU A 50 23.58 8.53 19.76
C LEU A 50 22.25 9.09 20.29
N ILE A 51 21.91 8.89 21.57
CA ILE A 51 20.70 9.50 22.14
C ILE A 51 20.81 11.03 22.20
N CYS A 52 22.02 11.58 22.46
CA CYS A 52 22.27 13.01 22.42
C CYS A 52 22.07 13.57 21.00
N GLU A 53 22.62 12.90 19.99
CA GLU A 53 22.46 13.27 18.58
C GLU A 53 20.98 13.26 18.17
N SER A 54 20.26 12.17 18.44
CA SER A 54 18.84 12.03 18.12
C SER A 54 17.99 13.12 18.77
N ARG A 55 18.22 13.41 20.05
CA ARG A 55 17.55 14.49 20.78
C ARG A 55 17.84 15.86 20.15
N GLN A 56 19.10 16.12 19.77
CA GLN A 56 19.47 17.39 19.12
C GLN A 56 18.84 17.53 17.74
N ALA A 57 18.76 16.45 16.97
CA ALA A 57 18.07 16.44 15.67
C ALA A 57 16.58 16.80 15.83
N SER A 58 15.88 16.23 16.83
CA SER A 58 14.49 16.59 17.18
C SER A 58 14.33 18.06 17.54
N LEU A 59 15.22 18.58 18.41
CA LEU A 59 15.19 19.98 18.87
C LEU A 59 15.42 20.97 17.72
N LEU A 60 16.41 20.70 16.86
CA LEU A 60 16.70 21.54 15.69
C LEU A 60 15.64 21.43 14.62
N GLY A 61 15.13 20.21 14.35
CA GLY A 61 14.04 20.00 13.41
C GLY A 61 12.78 20.78 13.80
N ARG A 62 12.37 20.72 15.08
CA ARG A 62 11.24 21.52 15.58
C ARG A 62 11.50 23.02 15.41
N ARG A 63 12.70 23.49 15.70
CA ARG A 63 13.09 24.89 15.51
C ARG A 63 12.98 25.33 14.05
N ASP A 64 13.40 24.48 13.10
CA ASP A 64 13.30 24.79 11.67
C ASP A 64 11.86 24.85 11.18
N VAL A 65 10.97 24.01 11.72
CA VAL A 65 9.53 24.12 11.44
C VAL A 65 8.98 25.44 11.99
N MET A 66 9.26 25.76 13.24
CA MET A 66 8.80 27.01 13.86
C MET A 66 9.38 28.26 13.18
N GLY A 67 10.60 28.17 12.63
CA GLY A 67 11.26 29.20 11.83
C GLY A 67 10.83 29.26 10.37
N GLY A 68 9.92 28.40 9.91
CA GLY A 68 9.36 28.38 8.54
C GLY A 68 10.21 27.71 7.47
N ARG A 69 11.34 27.07 7.82
CA ARG A 69 12.19 26.30 6.88
C ARG A 69 11.53 24.99 6.46
N ALA A 70 10.73 24.38 7.34
CA ALA A 70 9.93 23.22 7.06
C ALA A 70 8.46 23.48 7.42
N LYS A 71 7.54 22.69 6.86
CA LYS A 71 6.09 22.93 7.01
C LYS A 71 5.49 22.25 8.22
N PHE A 72 5.99 21.08 8.55
CA PHE A 72 5.51 20.25 9.65
C PHE A 72 6.65 19.35 10.15
N GLY A 73 6.61 18.96 11.42
CA GLY A 73 7.57 18.03 12.00
C GLY A 73 6.96 17.23 13.14
N ILE A 74 7.29 15.95 13.13
CA ILE A 74 7.00 15.01 14.21
C ILE A 74 8.30 14.28 14.55
N PHE A 75 8.59 14.12 15.85
CA PHE A 75 9.91 13.67 16.26
C PHE A 75 9.81 12.55 17.30
N GLY A 76 10.90 11.76 17.43
CA GLY A 76 10.98 10.58 18.29
C GLY A 76 11.55 10.81 19.68
N ASP A 77 11.64 12.06 20.14
CA ASP A 77 12.14 12.39 21.44
C ASP A 77 11.38 11.72 22.59
N GLY A 78 12.12 11.30 23.63
CA GLY A 78 11.61 10.55 24.78
C GLY A 78 11.56 9.03 24.61
N LYS A 79 11.96 8.52 23.44
CA LYS A 79 11.96 7.08 23.09
C LYS A 79 13.35 6.54 22.79
N GLU A 80 14.37 7.40 22.89
CA GLU A 80 15.72 7.13 22.40
C GLU A 80 16.32 5.86 23.02
N LEU A 81 16.23 5.71 24.33
CA LEU A 81 16.87 4.61 25.04
C LEU A 81 16.24 3.24 24.73
N ALA A 82 14.91 3.19 24.70
CA ALA A 82 14.17 1.98 24.32
C ALA A 82 14.45 1.58 22.87
N GLN A 83 14.60 2.55 21.97
CA GLN A 83 14.94 2.30 20.57
C GLN A 83 16.36 1.79 20.38
N ILE A 84 17.32 2.25 21.16
CA ILE A 84 18.68 1.66 21.18
C ILE A 84 18.65 0.21 21.65
N ALA A 85 17.94 -0.07 22.74
CA ALA A 85 17.83 -1.43 23.24
C ALA A 85 17.19 -2.38 22.22
N MET A 86 16.16 -1.91 21.51
CA MET A 86 15.54 -2.65 20.39
C MET A 86 16.55 -2.86 19.26
N ALA A 87 17.31 -1.83 18.86
CA ALA A 87 18.30 -1.94 17.79
C ALA A 87 19.39 -2.98 18.09
N LYS A 88 19.83 -3.09 19.35
CA LYS A 88 20.81 -4.11 19.75
C LYS A 88 20.30 -5.56 19.70
N ALA A 89 19.00 -5.76 19.57
CA ALA A 89 18.40 -7.08 19.37
C ALA A 89 18.22 -7.46 17.88
N PHE A 90 18.37 -6.48 16.96
CA PHE A 90 18.32 -6.70 15.53
C PHE A 90 19.53 -7.47 15.00
N GLN A 91 19.28 -8.30 13.99
CA GLN A 91 20.31 -8.91 13.15
C GLN A 91 20.10 -8.50 11.69
N LYS A 92 21.17 -8.58 10.88
CA LYS A 92 21.02 -8.39 9.43
C LYS A 92 20.05 -9.44 8.89
N GLY A 93 19.17 -9.00 8.01
CA GLY A 93 18.04 -9.78 7.51
C GLY A 93 16.72 -9.50 8.25
N ASP A 94 16.74 -9.03 9.49
CA ASP A 94 15.52 -8.66 10.22
C ASP A 94 14.82 -7.44 9.61
N PHE A 95 13.52 -7.32 9.87
CA PHE A 95 12.66 -6.28 9.30
C PHE A 95 12.10 -5.36 10.38
N ARG A 96 12.07 -4.07 10.10
CA ARG A 96 11.32 -3.08 10.86
C ARG A 96 10.06 -2.65 10.08
N SER A 97 8.89 -2.85 10.67
CA SER A 97 7.61 -2.25 10.25
C SER A 97 7.22 -1.21 11.30
N GLY A 98 7.71 0.00 11.13
CA GLY A 98 7.64 1.04 12.14
C GLY A 98 6.73 2.20 11.80
N TYR A 99 6.87 3.28 12.55
CA TYR A 99 6.13 4.51 12.39
C TYR A 99 7.02 5.74 12.64
N TYR A 100 6.47 6.91 12.45
CA TYR A 100 7.15 8.22 12.38
C TYR A 100 7.88 8.71 13.66
N ARG A 101 8.16 7.86 14.65
CA ARG A 101 8.98 8.23 15.82
C ARG A 101 10.24 7.39 15.99
N ASP A 102 10.54 6.54 15.03
CA ASP A 102 11.59 5.51 15.12
C ASP A 102 12.99 6.00 14.72
N GLN A 103 13.23 7.30 14.70
CA GLN A 103 14.50 7.89 14.21
C GLN A 103 15.74 7.31 14.90
N THR A 104 15.68 7.02 16.19
CA THR A 104 16.85 6.54 16.93
C THR A 104 17.21 5.10 16.59
N VAL A 105 16.22 4.20 16.44
CA VAL A 105 16.49 2.82 16.04
C VAL A 105 17.04 2.76 14.63
N VAL A 106 16.52 3.59 13.70
CA VAL A 106 17.02 3.60 12.32
C VAL A 106 18.44 4.16 12.24
N ALA A 107 18.76 5.20 13.03
CA ALA A 107 20.13 5.72 13.14
C ALA A 107 21.08 4.71 13.80
N ALA A 108 20.63 3.95 14.81
CA ALA A 108 21.41 2.91 15.47
C ALA A 108 21.74 1.72 14.55
N LEU A 109 20.92 1.48 13.52
CA LEU A 109 21.07 0.42 12.52
C LEU A 109 21.73 0.92 11.22
N ASP A 110 22.45 2.03 11.26
CA ASP A 110 23.11 2.66 10.10
C ASP A 110 22.17 2.99 8.91
N GLY A 111 20.87 3.00 9.16
CA GLY A 111 19.83 3.29 8.14
C GLY A 111 19.55 4.78 7.93
N LEU A 112 20.14 5.66 8.75
CA LEU A 112 19.89 7.09 8.73
C LEU A 112 21.16 7.89 9.01
N THR A 113 21.49 8.84 8.14
CA THR A 113 22.39 9.95 8.45
C THR A 113 21.57 11.18 8.90
N TRP A 114 22.11 12.00 9.80
CA TRP A 114 21.40 13.19 10.24
C TRP A 114 21.21 14.20 9.09
N ARG A 115 22.10 14.22 8.11
CA ARG A 115 21.91 15.00 6.87
C ARG A 115 20.67 14.52 6.10
N ALA A 116 20.49 13.21 5.93
CA ALA A 116 19.29 12.67 5.27
C ALA A 116 18.00 12.94 6.07
N PHE A 117 18.08 12.90 7.42
CA PHE A 117 16.97 13.30 8.30
C PHE A 117 16.48 14.73 8.01
N PHE A 118 17.41 15.70 7.92
CA PHE A 118 17.06 17.09 7.61
C PHE A 118 16.66 17.28 6.14
N SER A 119 17.28 16.56 5.21
CA SER A 119 16.88 16.59 3.79
C SER A 119 15.42 16.14 3.60
N GLN A 120 15.00 15.09 4.30
CA GLN A 120 13.59 14.66 4.32
C GLN A 120 12.69 15.70 4.97
N LEU A 121 13.10 16.33 6.09
CA LEU A 121 12.34 17.38 6.75
C LEU A 121 12.08 18.58 5.82
N TYR A 122 13.04 18.91 4.94
CA TYR A 122 12.90 19.99 3.95
C TYR A 122 12.17 19.55 2.68
N GLY A 123 11.94 18.25 2.48
CA GLY A 123 11.27 17.68 1.31
C GLY A 123 12.16 17.63 0.08
N HIS A 124 13.44 17.26 0.24
CA HIS A 124 14.39 17.16 -0.87
C HIS A 124 13.96 16.03 -1.82
N ALA A 125 13.72 16.36 -3.11
CA ALA A 125 13.10 15.45 -4.09
C ALA A 125 14.08 14.47 -4.78
N ASP A 126 15.34 14.42 -4.35
CA ASP A 126 16.36 13.52 -4.90
C ASP A 126 16.72 12.42 -3.91
N VAL A 127 16.73 11.17 -4.38
CA VAL A 127 17.09 9.97 -3.59
C VAL A 127 18.55 9.99 -3.08
N ALA A 128 19.44 10.77 -3.68
CA ALA A 128 20.81 10.94 -3.20
C ALA A 128 20.88 11.68 -1.84
N PHE A 129 19.87 12.50 -1.53
CA PHE A 129 19.81 13.31 -0.32
C PHE A 129 18.70 12.88 0.64
N ASP A 130 17.52 12.51 0.13
CA ASP A 130 16.50 11.76 0.88
C ASP A 130 16.35 10.35 0.28
N PRO A 131 17.16 9.39 0.71
CA PRO A 131 17.11 8.02 0.19
C PRO A 131 15.82 7.29 0.56
N ASN A 132 15.07 7.81 1.53
CA ASN A 132 13.86 7.19 2.04
C ASN A 132 12.68 7.38 1.10
N THR A 133 12.32 8.64 0.84
CA THR A 133 11.08 8.99 0.13
C THR A 133 11.26 10.00 -1.00
N ALA A 134 12.47 10.56 -1.16
CA ALA A 134 12.73 11.64 -2.12
C ALA A 134 11.70 12.80 -1.98
N GLY A 135 11.46 13.24 -0.76
CA GLY A 135 10.56 14.35 -0.45
C GLY A 135 9.06 14.03 -0.60
N ARG A 136 8.66 12.77 -0.81
CA ARG A 136 7.25 12.38 -1.03
C ARG A 136 6.48 12.13 0.27
N SER A 137 7.18 11.95 1.38
CA SER A 137 6.60 11.85 2.73
C SER A 137 7.16 12.93 3.63
N MET A 138 6.44 13.25 4.72
CA MET A 138 6.97 14.12 5.76
C MET A 138 8.17 13.46 6.46
N ASN A 139 8.84 14.18 7.36
CA ASN A 139 9.99 13.67 8.10
C ASN A 139 9.66 12.39 8.89
N ASN A 140 10.70 11.61 9.17
CA ASN A 140 10.65 10.35 9.93
C ASN A 140 9.86 9.22 9.23
N HIS A 141 9.90 9.17 7.90
CA HIS A 141 9.42 8.04 7.11
C HIS A 141 10.62 7.33 6.48
N TYR A 142 11.04 6.24 7.07
CA TYR A 142 12.28 5.54 6.73
C TYR A 142 12.04 4.36 5.81
N THR A 143 13.00 4.09 4.92
CA THR A 143 12.88 3.09 3.87
C THR A 143 14.23 2.49 3.52
N THR A 144 14.36 1.17 3.52
CA THR A 144 15.46 0.49 2.81
C THR A 144 15.07 0.33 1.35
N ARG A 145 15.91 0.78 0.43
CA ARG A 145 15.66 0.63 -1.01
C ARG A 145 16.02 -0.77 -1.47
N TYR A 146 15.01 -1.60 -1.72
CA TYR A 146 15.14 -2.99 -2.14
C TYR A 146 15.32 -3.19 -3.64
N LEU A 147 15.09 -2.16 -4.42
CA LEU A 147 15.17 -2.24 -5.87
C LEU A 147 16.40 -1.48 -6.37
N ASP A 148 17.01 -2.01 -7.41
CA ASP A 148 18.01 -1.28 -8.19
C ASP A 148 17.35 -0.32 -9.20
N GLU A 149 18.14 0.32 -10.03
CA GLU A 149 17.67 1.26 -11.06
C GLU A 149 16.80 0.61 -12.16
N ASN A 150 16.90 -0.71 -12.32
CA ASN A 150 16.11 -1.49 -13.28
C ASN A 150 14.85 -2.10 -12.66
N GLY A 151 14.63 -1.90 -11.35
CA GLY A 151 13.51 -2.48 -10.60
C GLY A 151 13.75 -3.91 -10.14
N ALA A 152 14.98 -4.44 -10.26
CA ALA A 152 15.33 -5.77 -9.78
C ALA A 152 15.60 -5.77 -8.27
N TRP A 153 15.27 -6.91 -7.62
CA TRP A 153 15.44 -7.06 -6.18
C TRP A 153 16.91 -7.15 -5.75
N LYS A 154 17.30 -6.32 -4.79
CA LYS A 154 18.54 -6.44 -4.03
C LYS A 154 18.40 -7.47 -2.91
N SER A 155 19.53 -7.89 -2.33
CA SER A 155 19.53 -8.76 -1.16
C SER A 155 18.88 -8.08 0.05
N GLN A 156 18.07 -8.85 0.77
CA GLN A 156 17.44 -8.46 2.04
C GLN A 156 18.13 -9.14 3.24
N THR A 157 19.05 -10.08 3.01
CA THR A 157 19.63 -10.92 4.08
C THR A 157 20.90 -10.35 4.69
N ASP A 158 21.56 -9.40 4.03
CA ASP A 158 22.81 -8.77 4.43
C ASP A 158 22.67 -7.30 4.86
N THR A 159 21.42 -6.82 4.99
CA THR A 159 21.06 -5.45 5.39
C THR A 159 20.06 -5.44 6.54
N TYR A 160 19.91 -4.32 7.21
CA TYR A 160 18.78 -4.03 8.09
C TYR A 160 17.62 -3.51 7.24
N ASN A 161 16.45 -4.13 7.38
CA ASN A 161 15.34 -3.89 6.48
C ASN A 161 14.30 -2.95 7.11
N HIS A 162 14.14 -1.76 6.56
CA HIS A 162 13.11 -0.81 6.95
C HIS A 162 12.02 -0.75 5.86
N ILE A 163 10.82 -1.23 6.20
CA ILE A 163 9.67 -1.06 5.31
C ILE A 163 9.17 0.37 5.42
N CYS A 164 8.92 1.01 4.31
CA CYS A 164 8.56 2.42 4.25
C CYS A 164 7.44 2.78 5.22
N ASP A 165 7.72 3.69 6.14
CA ASP A 165 6.78 4.08 7.19
C ASP A 165 5.49 4.69 6.63
N LEU A 166 4.44 4.65 7.47
CA LEU A 166 3.12 5.20 7.21
C LEU A 166 2.75 6.24 8.27
N ALA A 167 2.13 7.33 7.83
CA ALA A 167 1.55 8.34 8.71
C ALA A 167 0.19 7.92 9.30
N PRO A 168 -0.71 7.22 8.58
CA PRO A 168 -1.95 6.70 9.12
C PRO A 168 -1.70 5.79 10.31
N THR A 169 -2.38 6.10 11.42
CA THR A 169 -2.14 5.50 12.73
C THR A 169 -2.46 4.01 12.74
N GLY A 170 -1.46 3.17 13.06
CA GLY A 170 -1.61 1.71 13.07
C GLY A 170 -1.50 1.03 11.71
N GLY A 171 -1.42 1.77 10.60
CA GLY A 171 -1.40 1.24 9.23
C GLY A 171 -0.25 0.26 8.94
N GLN A 172 0.85 0.33 9.68
CA GLN A 172 1.98 -0.59 9.57
C GLN A 172 1.73 -1.98 10.15
N MET A 173 0.70 -2.13 11.00
CA MET A 173 0.46 -3.37 11.73
C MET A 173 0.03 -4.53 10.81
N PRO A 174 -0.93 -4.36 9.88
CA PRO A 174 -1.37 -5.46 9.02
C PRO A 174 -0.24 -6.09 8.22
N ARG A 175 0.65 -5.30 7.61
CA ARG A 175 1.77 -5.83 6.81
C ARG A 175 2.85 -6.50 7.66
N SER A 176 3.01 -6.10 8.94
CA SER A 176 3.98 -6.74 9.84
C SER A 176 3.67 -8.23 10.04
N LEU A 177 2.39 -8.59 10.04
CA LEU A 177 1.94 -9.98 10.07
C LEU A 177 2.43 -10.77 8.85
N GLY A 178 2.32 -10.19 7.65
CA GLY A 178 2.77 -10.82 6.40
C GLY A 178 4.28 -10.97 6.31
N LEU A 179 5.02 -9.95 6.74
CA LEU A 179 6.49 -10.01 6.83
C LEU A 179 6.95 -11.16 7.74
N ALA A 180 6.31 -11.31 8.91
CA ALA A 180 6.61 -12.38 9.85
C ALA A 180 6.14 -13.76 9.34
N TYR A 181 4.99 -13.81 8.67
CA TYR A 181 4.51 -15.05 8.06
C TYR A 181 5.42 -15.54 6.93
N ALA A 182 6.06 -14.65 6.18
CA ALA A 182 7.07 -15.01 5.19
C ALA A 182 8.24 -15.79 5.81
N SER A 183 8.76 -15.37 6.98
CA SER A 183 9.82 -16.11 7.68
C SER A 183 9.38 -17.53 8.03
N LYS A 184 8.11 -17.70 8.45
CA LYS A 184 7.57 -19.06 8.69
C LYS A 184 7.51 -19.88 7.40
N LEU A 185 7.09 -19.29 6.28
CA LEU A 185 7.07 -19.95 4.96
C LEU A 185 8.48 -20.37 4.53
N TYR A 186 9.46 -19.49 4.60
CA TYR A 186 10.85 -19.77 4.26
C TYR A 186 11.45 -20.87 5.14
N ARG A 187 11.04 -20.98 6.41
CA ARG A 187 11.51 -22.03 7.33
C ARG A 187 10.91 -23.39 6.98
N HIS A 188 9.66 -23.47 6.60
CA HIS A 188 8.92 -24.72 6.44
C HIS A 188 8.77 -25.18 4.99
N ASN A 189 8.92 -24.31 3.99
CA ASN A 189 8.89 -24.69 2.59
C ASN A 189 10.30 -24.77 1.99
N LYS A 190 10.82 -26.01 1.87
CA LYS A 190 12.18 -26.26 1.34
C LYS A 190 12.35 -25.86 -0.13
N GLU A 191 11.27 -25.77 -0.91
CA GLU A 191 11.31 -25.33 -2.30
C GLU A 191 11.75 -23.87 -2.45
N LEU A 192 11.61 -23.08 -1.38
CA LEU A 192 12.04 -21.68 -1.32
C LEU A 192 13.53 -21.50 -0.97
N ALA A 193 14.27 -22.57 -0.68
CA ALA A 193 15.67 -22.47 -0.23
C ALA A 193 16.61 -21.79 -1.24
N HIS A 194 16.25 -21.78 -2.52
CA HIS A 194 17.00 -21.11 -3.57
C HIS A 194 16.87 -19.56 -3.53
N LEU A 195 15.92 -19.02 -2.77
CA LEU A 195 15.69 -17.58 -2.62
C LEU A 195 16.53 -16.97 -1.48
N ALA A 196 17.82 -17.29 -1.44
CA ALA A 196 18.75 -16.89 -0.38
C ALA A 196 18.93 -15.36 -0.25
N ASN A 197 18.60 -14.59 -1.29
CA ASN A 197 18.59 -13.14 -1.24
C ASN A 197 17.40 -12.54 -0.47
N PHE A 198 16.35 -13.31 -0.19
CA PHE A 198 15.18 -12.88 0.56
C PHE A 198 15.14 -13.41 2.00
N SER A 199 15.75 -14.57 2.27
CA SER A 199 15.68 -15.16 3.59
C SER A 199 16.85 -16.09 3.88
N GLN A 200 17.32 -16.07 5.12
CA GLN A 200 18.25 -17.05 5.70
C GLN A 200 17.44 -18.19 6.34
N GLN A 201 16.72 -18.95 5.51
CA GLN A 201 15.88 -20.07 5.94
C GLN A 201 14.83 -19.71 7.01
N GLY A 202 14.25 -18.52 6.92
CA GLY A 202 13.21 -18.06 7.84
C GLY A 202 13.72 -17.69 9.25
N ASN A 203 15.00 -17.33 9.37
CA ASN A 203 15.58 -16.90 10.65
C ASN A 203 15.23 -15.46 11.02
N GLU A 204 14.75 -14.66 10.08
CA GLU A 204 14.44 -13.26 10.26
C GLU A 204 13.21 -13.07 11.16
N ILE A 205 13.27 -12.06 12.03
CA ILE A 205 12.15 -11.62 12.83
C ILE A 205 11.69 -10.22 12.38
N VAL A 206 10.46 -9.87 12.70
CA VAL A 206 9.87 -8.57 12.36
C VAL A 206 9.68 -7.77 13.64
N PHE A 207 10.29 -6.59 13.70
CA PHE A 207 10.08 -5.61 14.74
C PHE A 207 9.02 -4.60 14.27
N ALA A 208 7.84 -4.66 14.85
CA ALA A 208 6.79 -3.67 14.65
C ALA A 208 6.80 -2.67 15.81
N THR A 209 6.58 -1.40 15.51
CA THR A 209 6.50 -0.36 16.54
C THR A 209 5.20 0.41 16.42
N ILE A 210 4.61 0.78 17.55
CA ILE A 210 3.33 1.49 17.62
C ILE A 210 3.25 2.31 18.92
N GLY A 211 2.59 3.49 18.89
CA GLY A 211 2.24 4.23 20.10
C GLY A 211 1.02 3.61 20.80
N ASP A 212 0.93 3.78 22.12
CA ASP A 212 -0.16 3.27 22.95
C ASP A 212 -1.55 3.72 22.47
N ALA A 213 -1.72 4.98 22.13
CA ALA A 213 -2.97 5.51 21.60
C ALA A 213 -3.39 4.84 20.28
N SER A 214 -2.42 4.51 19.44
CA SER A 214 -2.65 3.85 18.16
C SER A 214 -3.13 2.41 18.31
N THR A 215 -2.94 1.79 19.46
CA THR A 215 -3.47 0.44 19.75
C THR A 215 -4.99 0.38 19.81
N SER A 216 -5.66 1.53 19.86
CA SER A 216 -7.13 1.62 19.75
C SER A 216 -7.67 1.28 18.35
N GLN A 217 -6.82 1.27 17.32
CA GLN A 217 -7.22 0.90 15.95
C GLN A 217 -7.54 -0.58 15.83
N GLY A 218 -8.64 -0.92 15.14
CA GLY A 218 -9.07 -2.31 14.94
C GLY A 218 -8.00 -3.18 14.28
N MET A 219 -7.23 -2.63 13.33
CA MET A 219 -6.15 -3.33 12.64
C MET A 219 -5.02 -3.80 13.58
N PHE A 220 -4.80 -3.13 14.72
CA PHE A 220 -3.87 -3.61 15.74
C PHE A 220 -4.38 -4.90 16.39
N TRP A 221 -5.67 -4.93 16.79
CA TRP A 221 -6.28 -6.10 17.44
C TRP A 221 -6.35 -7.30 16.49
N GLU A 222 -6.73 -7.08 15.24
CA GLU A 222 -6.67 -8.11 14.21
C GLU A 222 -5.26 -8.69 14.07
N THR A 223 -4.24 -7.82 13.99
CA THR A 223 -2.84 -8.23 13.85
C THR A 223 -2.37 -9.06 15.05
N MET A 224 -2.64 -8.61 16.29
CA MET A 224 -2.23 -9.33 17.49
C MET A 224 -2.89 -10.71 17.58
N ASN A 225 -4.20 -10.78 17.35
CA ASN A 225 -4.92 -12.05 17.34
C ASN A 225 -4.41 -12.98 16.23
N ALA A 226 -4.26 -12.48 15.01
CA ALA A 226 -3.76 -13.26 13.88
C ALA A 226 -2.31 -13.75 14.10
N ALA A 227 -1.45 -12.94 14.69
CA ALA A 227 -0.08 -13.33 15.01
C ALA A 227 -0.05 -14.47 16.05
N ALA A 228 -0.90 -14.37 17.07
CA ALA A 228 -1.04 -15.41 18.09
C ALA A 228 -1.58 -16.74 17.51
N VAL A 229 -2.55 -16.67 16.58
CA VAL A 229 -3.09 -17.85 15.88
C VAL A 229 -2.04 -18.47 14.94
N LEU A 230 -1.36 -17.64 14.16
CA LEU A 230 -0.40 -18.10 13.15
C LEU A 230 0.94 -18.52 13.74
N GLN A 231 1.27 -18.14 14.98
CA GLN A 231 2.57 -18.39 15.62
C GLN A 231 3.72 -17.96 14.69
N VAL A 232 3.92 -16.65 14.57
CA VAL A 232 4.88 -16.03 13.66
C VAL A 232 5.90 -15.18 14.42
N PRO A 233 7.15 -14.99 13.92
CA PRO A 233 8.19 -14.26 14.60
C PRO A 233 7.97 -12.73 14.50
N LEU A 234 6.91 -12.24 15.13
CA LEU A 234 6.54 -10.82 15.22
C LEU A 234 6.81 -10.28 16.63
N LEU A 235 7.74 -9.33 16.76
CA LEU A 235 8.03 -8.58 17.98
C LEU A 235 7.39 -7.21 17.87
N THR A 236 6.34 -6.95 18.62
CA THR A 236 5.63 -5.66 18.63
C THR A 236 6.03 -4.84 19.85
N SER A 237 6.60 -3.66 19.65
CA SER A 237 6.91 -2.70 20.71
C SER A 237 5.85 -1.62 20.80
N VAL A 238 5.24 -1.45 21.97
CA VAL A 238 4.30 -0.36 22.23
C VAL A 238 4.99 0.70 23.06
N TRP A 239 5.11 1.92 22.50
CA TRP A 239 5.67 3.09 23.20
C TRP A 239 4.53 3.81 23.94
N ASP A 240 4.43 3.62 25.27
CA ASP A 240 3.33 4.12 26.09
C ASP A 240 3.73 5.42 26.81
N ASP A 241 3.30 6.55 26.25
CA ASP A 241 3.39 7.87 26.88
C ASP A 241 2.07 8.31 27.56
N GLY A 242 1.04 7.49 27.51
CA GLY A 242 -0.26 7.70 28.13
C GLY A 242 -1.17 8.70 27.45
N TYR A 243 -0.83 9.15 26.26
CA TYR A 243 -1.59 10.18 25.54
C TYR A 243 -1.69 9.91 24.02
N GLY A 244 -2.89 10.19 23.46
CA GLY A 244 -3.10 10.32 22.01
C GLY A 244 -3.30 11.79 21.65
N ILE A 245 -2.23 12.52 21.38
CA ILE A 245 -2.16 13.99 21.36
C ILE A 245 -2.54 14.53 22.74
N SER A 246 -3.81 14.88 22.94
CA SER A 246 -4.36 15.42 24.20
C SER A 246 -5.26 14.45 24.96
N VAL A 247 -5.62 13.33 24.35
CA VAL A 247 -6.54 12.35 24.93
C VAL A 247 -5.78 11.38 25.83
N PRO A 248 -6.04 11.32 27.14
CA PRO A 248 -5.35 10.41 28.04
C PRO A 248 -5.79 8.94 27.83
N VAL A 249 -4.91 8.02 28.25
CA VAL A 249 -5.08 6.58 28.08
C VAL A 249 -6.40 6.02 28.63
N SER A 250 -6.98 6.69 29.65
CA SER A 250 -8.29 6.31 30.25
C SER A 250 -9.47 6.34 29.27
N TYR A 251 -9.36 7.10 28.18
CA TYR A 251 -10.35 7.11 27.10
C TYR A 251 -10.01 6.17 25.95
N GLN A 252 -8.85 5.54 25.95
CA GLN A 252 -8.32 4.82 24.80
C GLN A 252 -8.23 3.31 25.05
N THR A 253 -7.77 2.90 26.23
CA THR A 253 -7.40 1.51 26.48
C THR A 253 -8.04 0.99 27.78
N ALA A 254 -8.74 -0.12 27.68
CA ALA A 254 -9.31 -0.81 28.83
C ALA A 254 -8.21 -1.12 29.88
N LYS A 255 -8.52 -0.91 31.17
CA LYS A 255 -7.56 -1.06 32.29
C LYS A 255 -6.38 -0.09 32.22
N GLU A 256 -6.45 0.93 31.36
CA GLU A 256 -5.41 1.92 31.11
C GLU A 256 -4.02 1.29 30.82
N SER A 257 -4.02 0.09 30.22
CA SER A 257 -2.80 -0.66 29.92
C SER A 257 -3.02 -1.71 28.85
N ILE A 258 -2.30 -1.59 27.74
CA ILE A 258 -2.44 -2.52 26.63
C ILE A 258 -2.00 -3.95 26.98
N SER A 259 -0.93 -4.12 27.77
CA SER A 259 -0.53 -5.45 28.24
C SER A 259 -1.58 -6.13 29.12
N LYS A 260 -2.28 -5.37 29.98
CA LYS A 260 -3.40 -5.90 30.75
C LYS A 260 -4.64 -6.16 29.90
N ALA A 261 -4.88 -5.35 28.89
CA ALA A 261 -6.01 -5.54 27.97
C ALA A 261 -5.82 -6.80 27.11
N LEU A 262 -4.61 -7.10 26.70
CA LEU A 262 -4.22 -8.27 25.89
C LEU A 262 -3.87 -9.52 26.73
N ALA A 263 -4.01 -9.49 28.06
CA ALA A 263 -3.60 -10.60 28.93
C ALA A 263 -4.22 -11.96 28.58
N GLY A 264 -5.40 -11.97 27.94
CA GLY A 264 -6.03 -13.19 27.43
C GLY A 264 -5.31 -13.84 26.24
N LEU A 265 -4.39 -13.16 25.58
CA LEU A 265 -3.55 -13.70 24.51
C LEU A 265 -2.21 -14.23 25.01
N GLN A 266 -1.88 -14.07 26.30
CA GLN A 266 -0.66 -14.62 26.89
C GLN A 266 -0.63 -16.14 26.73
N ARG A 267 0.47 -16.66 26.14
CA ARG A 267 0.66 -18.10 26.05
C ARG A 267 0.77 -18.76 27.43
N THR A 268 0.32 -19.98 27.54
CA THR A 268 0.48 -20.83 28.72
C THR A 268 1.25 -22.10 28.36
N ALA A 269 1.54 -22.94 29.34
CA ALA A 269 2.19 -24.22 29.08
C ALA A 269 1.33 -25.16 28.18
N ASN A 270 0.03 -24.95 28.15
CA ASN A 270 -0.91 -25.83 27.45
C ASN A 270 -1.64 -25.18 26.27
N GLU A 271 -1.51 -23.85 26.09
CA GLU A 271 -2.23 -23.11 25.08
C GLU A 271 -1.28 -22.17 24.31
N PRO A 272 -1.31 -22.22 22.98
CA PRO A 272 -0.56 -21.27 22.16
C PRO A 272 -1.08 -19.84 22.39
N GLY A 273 -0.24 -18.85 22.13
CA GLY A 273 -0.56 -17.45 22.31
C GLY A 273 0.65 -16.61 21.97
N MET A 274 0.79 -15.47 22.63
CA MET A 274 1.96 -14.58 22.50
C MET A 274 2.65 -14.42 23.86
N GLU A 275 3.92 -14.03 23.86
CA GLU A 275 4.61 -13.60 25.08
C GLU A 275 4.36 -12.10 25.30
N ILE A 276 3.96 -11.69 26.51
CA ILE A 276 3.73 -10.29 26.87
C ILE A 276 4.74 -9.88 27.92
N LEU A 277 5.61 -8.93 27.58
CA LEU A 277 6.66 -8.40 28.44
C LEU A 277 6.40 -6.92 28.70
N THR A 278 6.74 -6.46 29.91
CA THR A 278 6.64 -5.05 30.29
C THR A 278 7.99 -4.54 30.80
N VAL A 279 8.35 -3.29 30.45
CA VAL A 279 9.60 -2.66 30.87
C VAL A 279 9.44 -1.15 30.94
N LYS A 280 10.21 -0.48 31.78
CA LYS A 280 10.23 0.99 31.87
C LYS A 280 11.14 1.61 30.82
N ALA A 281 10.70 2.68 30.17
CA ALA A 281 11.44 3.35 29.08
C ALA A 281 12.80 3.94 29.50
N TRP A 282 13.01 4.18 30.77
CA TRP A 282 14.20 4.79 31.31
C TRP A 282 15.19 3.80 31.97
N ASP A 283 14.83 2.51 32.07
CA ASP A 283 15.68 1.46 32.65
C ASP A 283 16.52 0.78 31.56
N TYR A 284 17.76 1.28 31.39
CA TYR A 284 18.65 0.83 30.32
C TYR A 284 18.93 -0.67 30.34
N VAL A 285 19.26 -1.22 31.52
CA VAL A 285 19.62 -2.64 31.65
C VAL A 285 18.42 -3.53 31.42
N ALA A 286 17.29 -3.21 32.05
CA ALA A 286 16.06 -3.97 31.87
C ALA A 286 15.55 -3.93 30.43
N LEU A 287 15.70 -2.80 29.72
CA LEU A 287 15.39 -2.70 28.30
C LEU A 287 16.22 -3.66 27.46
N LEU A 288 17.55 -3.68 27.64
CA LEU A 288 18.45 -4.60 26.92
C LEU A 288 18.07 -6.05 27.15
N GLU A 289 17.87 -6.46 28.40
CA GLU A 289 17.48 -7.84 28.76
C GLU A 289 16.14 -8.23 28.16
N THR A 290 15.16 -7.30 28.22
CA THR A 290 13.81 -7.53 27.68
C THR A 290 13.83 -7.74 26.18
N TYR A 291 14.52 -6.90 25.40
CA TYR A 291 14.59 -7.02 23.96
C TYR A 291 15.38 -8.25 23.52
N GLN A 292 16.47 -8.61 24.22
CA GLN A 292 17.21 -9.85 23.94
C GLN A 292 16.33 -11.09 24.19
N LYS A 293 15.61 -11.12 25.32
CA LYS A 293 14.65 -12.19 25.61
C LYS A 293 13.57 -12.26 24.53
N ALA A 294 12.97 -11.14 24.17
CA ALA A 294 11.90 -11.06 23.17
C ALA A 294 12.40 -11.55 21.80
N ALA A 295 13.54 -11.06 21.33
CA ALA A 295 14.11 -11.48 20.05
C ALA A 295 14.46 -12.97 20.01
N ARG A 296 14.99 -13.53 21.10
CA ARG A 296 15.27 -14.97 21.23
C ARG A 296 14.00 -15.80 21.11
N ILE A 297 12.92 -15.44 21.81
CA ILE A 297 11.63 -16.13 21.72
C ILE A 297 11.10 -16.09 20.28
N CYS A 298 11.04 -14.91 19.65
CA CYS A 298 10.60 -14.79 18.27
C CYS A 298 11.43 -15.66 17.31
N ARG A 299 12.76 -15.59 17.41
CA ARG A 299 13.66 -16.23 16.47
C ARG A 299 13.72 -17.76 16.63
N GLN A 300 13.81 -18.25 17.85
CA GLN A 300 13.98 -19.67 18.13
C GLN A 300 12.64 -20.41 18.14
N GLU A 301 11.62 -19.83 18.79
CA GLU A 301 10.34 -20.50 19.04
C GLU A 301 9.27 -20.12 18.01
N GLN A 302 9.48 -19.06 17.20
CA GLN A 302 8.50 -18.45 16.29
C GLN A 302 7.19 -18.05 17.00
N VAL A 303 7.28 -17.63 18.25
CA VAL A 303 6.17 -17.12 19.04
C VAL A 303 6.16 -15.60 18.96
N PRO A 304 5.01 -14.96 18.68
CA PRO A 304 4.91 -13.50 18.70
C PRO A 304 5.11 -12.94 20.11
N VAL A 305 5.76 -11.79 20.20
CA VAL A 305 6.06 -11.12 21.46
C VAL A 305 5.53 -9.69 21.43
N LEU A 306 4.84 -9.27 22.50
CA LEU A 306 4.52 -7.87 22.78
C LEU A 306 5.48 -7.35 23.86
N VAL A 307 6.19 -6.28 23.57
CA VAL A 307 6.98 -5.50 24.55
C VAL A 307 6.24 -4.20 24.83
N HIS A 308 5.62 -4.09 26.01
CA HIS A 308 4.96 -2.88 26.46
C HIS A 308 5.96 -2.00 27.21
N VAL A 309 6.48 -0.99 26.54
CA VAL A 309 7.41 -0.02 27.10
C VAL A 309 6.62 1.09 27.78
N GLN A 310 6.62 1.06 29.09
CA GLN A 310 5.85 1.96 29.95
C GLN A 310 6.64 3.20 30.36
N GLU A 311 5.95 4.24 30.76
CA GLU A 311 6.55 5.49 31.25
C GLU A 311 7.47 6.17 30.20
N VAL A 312 7.07 6.07 28.94
CA VAL A 312 7.68 6.85 27.87
C VAL A 312 7.34 8.32 28.06
N THR A 313 8.26 9.20 27.75
CA THR A 313 8.02 10.65 27.77
C THR A 313 7.91 11.23 26.37
N GLN A 314 7.38 12.45 26.26
CA GLN A 314 7.29 13.18 25.00
C GLN A 314 7.69 14.65 25.23
N PRO A 315 8.99 14.95 25.40
CA PRO A 315 9.49 16.24 25.90
C PRO A 315 9.11 17.45 25.06
N GLN A 316 8.92 17.29 23.75
CA GLN A 316 8.51 18.38 22.86
C GLN A 316 7.00 18.36 22.54
N GLY A 317 6.21 17.51 23.20
CA GLY A 317 4.80 17.28 22.87
C GLY A 317 4.63 16.47 21.59
N HIS A 318 3.39 16.33 21.12
CA HIS A 318 3.03 15.40 20.04
C HIS A 318 3.71 15.75 18.70
N SER A 319 3.68 17.02 18.31
CA SER A 319 4.21 17.49 17.01
C SER A 319 4.52 18.98 17.06
N SER A 320 5.00 19.52 15.94
CA SER A 320 5.21 20.97 15.81
C SER A 320 3.93 21.80 15.73
N SER A 321 2.74 21.19 15.64
CA SER A 321 1.47 21.90 15.50
C SER A 321 0.88 22.43 16.80
N GLY A 322 1.42 22.06 17.95
CA GLY A 322 0.92 22.53 19.25
C GLY A 322 1.86 22.25 20.41
N SER A 323 1.54 22.90 21.55
CA SER A 323 2.27 22.74 22.79
C SER A 323 1.51 21.83 23.74
N HIS A 324 2.22 20.97 24.46
CA HIS A 324 1.65 20.00 25.38
C HIS A 324 1.21 20.60 26.72
N GLU A 325 1.69 21.80 27.08
CA GLU A 325 1.22 22.56 28.25
C GLU A 325 -0.28 22.91 28.17
N ARG A 326 -0.88 22.81 26.98
CA ARG A 326 -2.32 23.05 26.77
C ARG A 326 -3.21 21.95 27.35
N TYR A 327 -2.67 20.74 27.57
CA TYR A 327 -3.45 19.58 28.01
C TYR A 327 -2.78 18.73 29.10
N LYS A 328 -1.48 18.88 29.34
CA LYS A 328 -0.77 18.24 30.46
C LYS A 328 -0.69 19.21 31.62
N ASN A 329 -0.99 18.74 32.84
CA ASN A 329 -0.85 19.55 34.04
C ASN A 329 0.63 19.70 34.45
N PRO A 330 0.99 20.68 35.32
CA PRO A 330 2.35 20.92 35.73
C PRO A 330 3.03 19.70 36.39
N ASP A 331 2.30 18.91 37.17
CA ASP A 331 2.85 17.73 37.84
C ASP A 331 3.26 16.67 36.82
N ARG A 332 2.46 16.46 35.78
CA ARG A 332 2.80 15.57 34.67
C ARG A 332 4.04 16.06 33.93
N LEU A 333 4.13 17.33 33.63
CA LEU A 333 5.30 17.92 32.96
C LEU A 333 6.57 17.80 33.78
N ALA A 334 6.49 18.03 35.10
CA ALA A 334 7.62 17.83 36.01
C ALA A 334 8.06 16.36 36.05
N TRP A 335 7.11 15.44 36.13
CA TRP A 335 7.38 14.01 36.06
C TRP A 335 8.04 13.60 34.73
N GLU A 336 7.59 14.12 33.57
CA GLU A 336 8.21 13.85 32.28
C GLU A 336 9.65 14.34 32.19
N GLN A 337 9.98 15.47 32.84
CA GLN A 337 11.35 15.96 32.92
C GLN A 337 12.23 15.06 33.80
N GLU A 338 11.72 14.60 34.94
CA GLU A 338 12.44 13.69 35.84
C GLU A 338 12.64 12.30 35.23
N CYS A 339 11.64 11.78 34.56
CA CYS A 339 11.64 10.44 33.97
C CYS A 339 12.10 10.41 32.49
N ASP A 340 12.60 11.53 31.97
CA ASP A 340 13.19 11.55 30.62
C ASP A 340 14.34 10.55 30.53
N CYS A 341 14.25 9.67 29.50
CA CYS A 341 15.17 8.55 29.36
C CYS A 341 16.64 8.99 29.21
N ASN A 342 16.91 10.15 28.59
CA ASN A 342 18.25 10.68 28.42
C ASN A 342 18.80 11.19 29.76
N VAL A 343 17.95 11.83 30.57
CA VAL A 343 18.31 12.30 31.92
C VAL A 343 18.61 11.12 32.83
N ARG A 344 17.73 10.12 32.86
CA ARG A 344 17.90 8.90 33.67
C ARG A 344 19.14 8.12 33.25
N PHE A 345 19.42 7.99 31.96
CA PHE A 345 20.61 7.26 31.45
C PHE A 345 21.91 8.02 31.80
N LYS A 346 21.94 9.35 31.67
CA LYS A 346 23.07 10.18 32.12
C LYS A 346 23.40 9.94 33.60
N ASN A 347 22.37 9.96 34.44
CA ASN A 347 22.53 9.73 35.89
C ASN A 347 22.99 8.29 36.19
N TRP A 348 22.47 7.30 35.47
CA TRP A 348 22.87 5.92 35.60
C TRP A 348 24.36 5.72 35.26
N ILE A 349 24.88 6.35 34.18
CA ILE A 349 26.29 6.31 33.78
C ILE A 349 27.18 6.91 34.89
N LEU A 350 26.80 8.06 35.41
CA LEU A 350 27.54 8.73 36.50
C LEU A 350 27.55 7.90 37.79
N THR A 351 26.40 7.38 38.20
CA THR A 351 26.26 6.59 39.44
C THR A 351 27.07 5.30 39.40
N ASN A 352 27.15 4.67 38.19
CA ASN A 352 27.91 3.43 38.03
C ASN A 352 29.40 3.67 37.65
N GLY A 353 29.85 4.91 37.57
CA GLY A 353 31.25 5.26 37.35
C GLY A 353 31.78 4.96 35.96
N TYR A 354 30.90 4.87 34.95
CA TYR A 354 31.30 4.65 33.55
C TYR A 354 31.92 5.89 32.90
N ALA A 355 31.56 7.08 33.35
CA ALA A 355 32.14 8.34 32.87
C ALA A 355 32.05 9.44 33.95
N THR A 356 32.84 10.51 33.80
CA THR A 356 32.71 11.74 34.59
C THR A 356 31.68 12.67 33.95
N LEU A 357 31.25 13.69 34.72
CA LEU A 357 30.33 14.71 34.20
C LEU A 357 30.95 15.48 33.03
N GLU A 358 32.23 15.80 33.10
CA GLU A 358 32.97 16.52 32.07
C GLU A 358 33.05 15.73 30.77
N GLU A 359 33.24 14.40 30.84
CA GLU A 359 33.24 13.52 29.68
C GLU A 359 31.85 13.48 28.99
N LEU A 360 30.77 13.39 29.77
CA LEU A 360 29.40 13.38 29.21
C LEU A 360 29.00 14.74 28.62
N GLU A 361 29.44 15.85 29.25
CA GLU A 361 29.23 17.18 28.68
C GLU A 361 30.01 17.41 27.39
N ALA A 362 31.22 16.84 27.28
CA ALA A 362 31.99 16.87 26.04
C ALA A 362 31.27 16.13 24.91
N ILE A 363 30.68 14.95 25.17
CA ILE A 363 29.89 14.18 24.23
C ILE A 363 28.63 14.96 23.77
N ASP A 364 27.88 15.54 24.72
CA ASP A 364 26.69 16.34 24.43
C ASP A 364 27.02 17.57 23.56
N ASN A 365 28.11 18.27 23.86
CA ASN A 365 28.57 19.41 23.08
C ASN A 365 29.03 19.02 21.67
N ALA A 366 29.71 17.87 21.53
CA ALA A 366 30.11 17.34 20.24
C ALA A 366 28.89 16.97 19.40
N ALA A 367 27.90 16.29 19.97
CA ALA A 367 26.63 15.96 19.31
C ALA A 367 25.89 17.22 18.83
N LYS A 368 25.78 18.26 19.67
CA LYS A 368 25.17 19.55 19.31
C LYS A 368 25.87 20.22 18.13
N LYS A 369 27.20 20.16 18.08
CA LYS A 369 27.98 20.70 16.97
C LYS A 369 27.75 19.92 15.69
N GLN A 370 27.89 18.58 15.71
CA GLN A 370 27.74 17.69 14.57
C GLN A 370 26.35 17.86 13.94
N ILE A 371 25.29 17.78 14.74
CA ILE A 371 23.92 17.87 14.21
C ILE A 371 23.63 19.25 13.59
N ARG A 372 24.21 20.31 14.12
CA ARG A 372 24.10 21.65 13.52
C ARG A 372 24.80 21.73 12.16
N GLU A 373 25.97 21.11 12.02
CA GLU A 373 26.74 21.07 10.77
C GLU A 373 25.97 20.29 9.70
N GLU A 374 25.53 19.07 10.01
CA GLU A 374 24.76 18.21 9.05
C GLU A 374 23.42 18.85 8.65
N ARG A 375 22.75 19.52 9.58
CA ARG A 375 21.53 20.29 9.28
C ARG A 375 21.80 21.46 8.32
N ASN A 376 22.92 22.18 8.48
CA ASN A 376 23.26 23.28 7.59
C ASN A 376 23.61 22.77 6.18
N GLU A 377 24.38 21.69 6.08
CA GLU A 377 24.69 21.04 4.81
C GLU A 377 23.41 20.60 4.07
N ALA A 378 22.48 19.96 4.77
CA ALA A 378 21.18 19.57 4.19
C ALA A 378 20.40 20.77 3.64
N TRP A 379 20.40 21.89 4.38
CA TRP A 379 19.73 23.11 3.93
C TRP A 379 20.39 23.76 2.73
N GLU A 380 21.71 23.80 2.69
CA GLU A 380 22.49 24.36 1.57
C GLU A 380 22.24 23.55 0.27
N VAL A 381 22.26 22.23 0.37
CA VAL A 381 21.99 21.36 -0.78
C VAL A 381 20.55 21.53 -1.27
N PHE A 382 19.58 21.58 -0.37
CA PHE A 382 18.18 21.83 -0.71
C PHE A 382 17.99 23.16 -1.45
N GLN A 383 18.61 24.22 -0.97
CA GLN A 383 18.53 25.55 -1.59
C GLN A 383 19.27 25.64 -2.93
N HIS A 384 20.35 24.87 -3.12
CA HIS A 384 21.19 24.96 -4.32
C HIS A 384 20.41 24.60 -5.58
N SER A 385 19.65 23.53 -5.58
CA SER A 385 18.87 23.10 -6.75
C SER A 385 17.80 24.13 -7.14
N ILE A 386 17.16 24.75 -6.14
CA ILE A 386 16.12 25.77 -6.34
C ILE A 386 16.72 27.04 -6.91
N LYS A 387 17.86 27.50 -6.38
CA LYS A 387 18.56 28.71 -6.87
C LYS A 387 19.04 28.53 -8.30
N THR A 388 19.54 27.37 -8.66
CA THR A 388 19.97 27.07 -10.03
C THR A 388 18.81 27.24 -11.02
N GLU A 389 17.64 26.70 -10.72
CA GLU A 389 16.46 26.86 -11.57
C GLU A 389 15.96 28.32 -11.59
N GLN A 390 16.01 29.02 -10.46
CA GLN A 390 15.65 30.43 -10.36
C GLN A 390 16.54 31.29 -11.27
N GLU A 391 17.86 31.11 -11.21
CA GLU A 391 18.84 31.84 -12.03
C GLU A 391 18.66 31.58 -13.53
N GLN A 392 18.41 30.32 -13.91
CA GLN A 392 18.10 29.94 -15.27
C GLN A 392 16.84 30.61 -15.80
N ALA A 393 15.76 30.63 -15.00
CA ALA A 393 14.52 31.29 -15.37
C ALA A 393 14.68 32.80 -15.51
N ILE A 394 15.37 33.44 -14.58
CA ILE A 394 15.67 34.88 -14.61
C ILE A 394 16.43 35.24 -15.89
N GLY A 395 17.54 34.56 -16.19
CA GLY A 395 18.36 34.85 -17.36
C GLY A 395 17.60 34.73 -18.68
N ARG A 396 16.73 33.73 -18.83
CA ARG A 396 15.88 33.56 -20.02
C ARG A 396 14.79 34.64 -20.13
N ILE A 397 14.18 35.05 -19.02
CA ILE A 397 13.17 36.13 -19.00
C ILE A 397 13.83 37.46 -19.36
N GLU A 398 15.03 37.75 -18.84
CA GLU A 398 15.80 38.95 -19.18
C GLU A 398 16.24 38.95 -20.66
N ALA A 399 16.66 37.82 -21.21
CA ALA A 399 16.97 37.70 -22.65
C ALA A 399 15.74 37.99 -23.53
N ALA A 400 14.57 37.48 -23.14
CA ALA A 400 13.32 37.77 -23.85
C ALA A 400 12.91 39.25 -23.76
N ALA A 401 13.20 39.89 -22.64
CA ALA A 401 12.91 41.32 -22.46
C ALA A 401 13.70 42.21 -23.40
N GLN A 402 14.87 41.80 -23.90
CA GLN A 402 15.70 42.60 -24.80
C GLN A 402 15.06 42.83 -26.18
N THR A 403 14.18 41.96 -26.63
CA THR A 403 13.59 41.96 -27.96
C THR A 403 12.07 42.08 -27.97
N SER A 404 11.44 42.10 -26.82
CA SER A 404 9.96 42.11 -26.66
C SER A 404 9.41 43.51 -26.43
N ASN A 405 8.19 43.74 -26.94
CA ASN A 405 7.43 44.95 -26.65
C ASN A 405 6.94 45.00 -25.18
N ALA A 406 6.92 43.83 -24.50
CA ALA A 406 6.58 43.71 -23.09
C ALA A 406 7.83 43.76 -22.19
N SER A 407 8.91 44.38 -22.64
CA SER A 407 10.20 44.46 -21.91
C SER A 407 10.07 44.93 -20.46
N PRO A 408 9.32 46.00 -20.14
CA PRO A 408 9.19 46.51 -18.76
C PRO A 408 8.54 45.45 -17.83
N GLU A 409 7.49 44.77 -18.28
CA GLU A 409 6.78 43.76 -17.54
C GLU A 409 7.65 42.49 -17.33
N LEU A 410 8.42 42.09 -18.34
CA LEU A 410 9.35 40.97 -18.26
C LEU A 410 10.48 41.25 -17.28
N LEU A 411 11.10 42.44 -17.35
CA LEU A 411 12.15 42.86 -16.41
C LEU A 411 11.63 42.93 -14.97
N LYS A 412 10.42 43.43 -14.77
CA LYS A 412 9.77 43.42 -13.46
C LYS A 412 9.57 41.99 -12.95
N LEU A 413 9.11 41.10 -13.81
CA LEU A 413 8.89 39.70 -13.44
C LEU A 413 10.21 38.99 -13.05
N ALA A 414 11.32 39.25 -13.77
CA ALA A 414 12.64 38.73 -13.43
C ALA A 414 13.15 39.30 -12.10
N ASP A 415 12.92 40.57 -11.84
CA ASP A 415 13.32 41.23 -10.59
C ASP A 415 12.48 40.77 -9.40
N ASP A 416 11.17 40.60 -9.56
CA ASP A 416 10.30 40.03 -8.51
C ASP A 416 10.76 38.60 -8.16
N LEU A 417 11.11 37.75 -9.14
CA LEU A 417 11.64 36.41 -8.91
C LEU A 417 13.02 36.45 -8.20
N ARG A 418 13.88 37.38 -8.56
CA ARG A 418 15.21 37.55 -7.94
C ARG A 418 15.11 37.97 -6.48
N ARG A 419 14.12 38.77 -6.11
CA ARG A 419 13.86 39.28 -4.75
C ARG A 419 13.16 38.29 -3.85
N GLU A 420 12.72 37.15 -4.39
CA GLU A 420 12.07 36.13 -3.55
C GLU A 420 13.05 35.60 -2.50
N ALA A 421 12.75 35.84 -1.21
CA ALA A 421 13.64 35.55 -0.10
C ALA A 421 13.77 34.05 0.18
N SER A 422 12.72 33.29 -0.13
CA SER A 422 12.65 31.85 0.08
C SER A 422 12.07 31.15 -1.15
N PRO A 423 12.82 31.15 -2.28
CA PRO A 423 12.32 30.63 -3.53
C PRO A 423 12.04 29.14 -3.47
N LEU A 424 11.07 28.67 -4.25
CA LEU A 424 10.71 27.28 -4.46
C LEU A 424 10.74 26.96 -5.97
N HIS A 425 10.86 25.72 -6.37
CA HIS A 425 10.80 25.28 -7.78
C HIS A 425 9.59 25.83 -8.55
N ARG A 426 8.42 25.94 -7.86
CA ARG A 426 7.20 26.51 -8.45
C ARG A 426 7.37 27.97 -8.86
N ASP A 427 8.21 28.74 -8.19
CA ASP A 427 8.30 30.19 -8.43
C ASP A 427 8.97 30.48 -9.77
N ALA A 428 10.06 29.75 -10.08
CA ALA A 428 10.71 29.79 -11.39
C ALA A 428 9.74 29.36 -12.52
N THR A 429 9.05 28.23 -12.33
CA THR A 429 8.05 27.73 -13.29
C THR A 429 6.91 28.74 -13.51
N THR A 430 6.42 29.34 -12.43
CA THR A 430 5.32 30.33 -12.47
C THR A 430 5.74 31.60 -13.21
N ALA A 431 6.97 32.07 -12.97
CA ALA A 431 7.52 33.25 -13.65
C ALA A 431 7.65 33.00 -15.17
N VAL A 432 8.20 31.86 -15.59
CA VAL A 432 8.31 31.51 -17.02
C VAL A 432 6.93 31.40 -17.68
N ARG A 433 5.95 30.78 -17.02
CA ARG A 433 4.56 30.74 -17.54
C ARG A 433 3.94 32.12 -17.68
N LYS A 434 4.22 33.05 -16.76
CA LYS A 434 3.76 34.44 -16.86
C LYS A 434 4.46 35.16 -18.03
N ALA A 435 5.77 34.96 -18.19
CA ALA A 435 6.53 35.52 -19.33
C ALA A 435 5.96 35.04 -20.67
N LEU A 436 5.74 33.74 -20.84
CA LEU A 436 5.14 33.18 -22.07
C LEU A 436 3.73 33.76 -22.36
N ARG A 437 2.93 34.06 -21.32
CA ARG A 437 1.63 34.73 -21.51
C ARG A 437 1.77 36.16 -21.98
N LEU A 438 2.78 36.91 -21.52
CA LEU A 438 3.09 38.24 -22.03
C LEU A 438 3.49 38.18 -23.51
N LEU A 439 4.31 37.18 -23.87
CA LEU A 439 4.82 36.96 -25.22
C LEU A 439 3.85 36.23 -26.17
N ARG A 440 2.60 36.02 -25.82
CA ARG A 440 1.67 35.13 -26.56
C ARG A 440 1.47 35.52 -28.03
N PHE A 441 1.57 36.80 -28.36
CA PHE A 441 1.40 37.34 -29.71
C PHE A 441 2.73 37.63 -30.42
N GLU A 442 3.86 37.35 -29.78
CA GLU A 442 5.20 37.58 -30.36
C GLU A 442 5.77 36.23 -30.79
N GLU A 443 6.55 36.24 -31.88
CA GLU A 443 7.35 35.13 -32.35
C GLU A 443 8.83 35.52 -32.26
N SER A 444 9.59 34.81 -31.39
CA SER A 444 11.02 35.07 -31.19
C SER A 444 11.75 33.82 -30.77
N THR A 445 13.05 33.78 -30.98
CA THR A 445 13.92 32.68 -30.51
C THR A 445 13.86 32.58 -28.99
N THR A 446 13.88 33.71 -28.29
CA THR A 446 13.85 33.74 -26.81
C THR A 446 12.54 33.21 -26.23
N LYS A 447 11.38 33.45 -26.92
CA LYS A 447 10.11 32.82 -26.56
C LYS A 447 10.18 31.30 -26.72
N SER A 448 10.77 30.81 -27.79
CA SER A 448 10.97 29.37 -28.01
C SER A 448 11.90 28.74 -26.97
N GLU A 449 12.95 29.44 -26.54
CA GLU A 449 13.84 29.02 -25.46
C GLU A 449 13.14 28.93 -24.09
N LEU A 450 12.25 29.88 -23.80
CA LEU A 450 11.39 29.82 -22.57
C LEU A 450 10.43 28.63 -22.62
N ASP A 451 9.82 28.38 -23.78
CA ASP A 451 8.91 27.22 -23.94
C ASP A 451 9.68 25.90 -23.84
N HIS A 452 10.85 25.81 -24.42
CA HIS A 452 11.74 24.65 -24.33
C HIS A 452 12.12 24.36 -22.85
N TRP A 453 12.63 25.38 -22.15
CA TRP A 453 12.97 25.26 -20.74
C TRP A 453 11.76 24.84 -19.90
N LEU A 454 10.56 25.39 -20.19
CA LEU A 454 9.34 25.00 -19.46
C LEU A 454 9.00 23.51 -19.68
N LYS A 455 9.17 23.00 -20.89
CA LYS A 455 8.97 21.56 -21.21
C LYS A 455 9.97 20.66 -20.50
N GLU A 456 11.26 21.02 -20.53
CA GLU A 456 12.30 20.29 -19.79
C GLU A 456 12.05 20.32 -18.29
N ASN A 457 11.76 21.49 -17.73
CA ASN A 457 11.47 21.65 -16.30
C ASN A 457 10.21 20.89 -15.89
N LYS A 458 9.20 20.82 -16.77
CA LYS A 458 8.00 19.99 -16.55
C LYS A 458 8.38 18.51 -16.45
N ALA A 459 9.20 17.99 -17.36
CA ALA A 459 9.63 16.59 -17.34
C ALA A 459 10.43 16.26 -16.07
N ILE A 460 11.34 17.15 -15.65
CA ILE A 460 12.10 17.02 -14.40
C ILE A 460 11.17 16.96 -13.19
N ASN A 461 10.16 17.84 -13.13
CA ASN A 461 9.23 17.88 -12.02
C ASN A 461 8.21 16.72 -12.05
N GLU A 462 7.89 16.19 -13.23
CA GLU A 462 7.14 14.95 -13.41
C GLU A 462 7.88 13.75 -12.78
N ASP A 463 9.18 13.63 -13.04
CA ASP A 463 10.00 12.61 -12.36
C ASP A 463 10.08 12.84 -10.85
N ARG A 464 10.31 14.08 -10.40
CA ARG A 464 10.40 14.42 -8.97
C ARG A 464 9.14 14.04 -8.19
N PHE A 465 7.96 14.37 -8.72
CA PHE A 465 6.73 14.40 -7.93
C PHE A 465 5.63 13.45 -8.40
N SER A 466 5.72 12.89 -9.61
CA SER A 466 4.64 12.09 -10.22
C SER A 466 5.07 10.70 -10.73
N SER A 467 6.37 10.41 -10.81
CA SER A 467 6.88 9.11 -11.29
C SER A 467 6.61 7.96 -10.31
N HIS A 468 6.72 6.72 -10.79
CA HIS A 468 6.62 5.49 -9.99
C HIS A 468 5.26 5.27 -9.29
N LEU A 469 4.16 5.76 -9.88
CA LEU A 469 2.84 5.34 -9.43
C LEU A 469 2.59 3.86 -9.78
N TYR A 470 3.06 3.45 -10.95
CA TYR A 470 3.12 2.08 -11.44
C TYR A 470 4.55 1.71 -11.82
N SER A 471 4.82 0.41 -12.00
CA SER A 471 6.14 -0.09 -12.39
C SER A 471 6.61 0.49 -13.73
N GLN A 472 7.83 0.99 -13.74
CA GLN A 472 8.54 1.44 -14.94
C GLN A 472 9.58 0.41 -15.42
N SER A 473 9.72 -0.70 -14.70
CA SER A 473 10.69 -1.77 -14.96
C SER A 473 10.37 -2.56 -16.24
N ALA A 474 11.27 -3.46 -16.63
CA ALA A 474 11.02 -4.43 -17.68
C ALA A 474 9.93 -5.45 -17.30
N GLU A 475 9.71 -5.66 -15.99
CA GLU A 475 8.70 -6.57 -15.44
C GLU A 475 7.32 -5.92 -15.26
N SER A 476 7.09 -4.69 -15.76
CA SER A 476 5.76 -4.08 -15.71
C SER A 476 4.72 -5.00 -16.36
N PRO A 477 3.57 -5.27 -15.73
CA PRO A 477 2.54 -6.13 -16.33
C PRO A 477 1.97 -5.56 -17.64
N LEU A 478 2.15 -4.26 -17.91
CA LEU A 478 1.78 -3.63 -19.18
C LEU A 478 2.68 -4.05 -20.35
N LYS A 479 3.83 -4.67 -20.07
CA LYS A 479 4.79 -5.15 -21.06
C LYS A 479 4.64 -6.64 -21.36
N VAL A 480 3.74 -7.34 -20.65
CA VAL A 480 3.48 -8.76 -20.88
C VAL A 480 2.73 -8.93 -22.19
N ALA A 481 3.32 -9.66 -23.13
CA ALA A 481 2.72 -9.90 -24.43
C ALA A 481 1.44 -10.75 -24.30
N ALA A 482 0.46 -10.46 -25.15
CA ALA A 482 -0.74 -11.27 -25.28
C ALA A 482 -0.38 -12.68 -25.78
N VAL A 483 -0.94 -13.70 -25.14
CA VAL A 483 -0.85 -15.11 -25.57
C VAL A 483 -2.25 -15.67 -25.58
N GLY A 484 -2.75 -16.07 -26.76
CA GLY A 484 -4.09 -16.59 -26.90
C GLY A 484 -4.30 -17.92 -26.17
N ALA A 485 -5.49 -18.11 -25.63
CA ALA A 485 -5.92 -19.43 -25.15
C ALA A 485 -6.03 -20.42 -26.32
N GLN A 486 -5.49 -21.61 -26.14
CA GLN A 486 -5.47 -22.67 -27.15
C GLN A 486 -6.48 -23.74 -26.78
N TYR A 487 -7.18 -24.30 -27.79
CA TYR A 487 -8.25 -25.26 -27.58
C TYR A 487 -8.09 -26.45 -28.51
N ASP A 488 -8.61 -27.60 -28.07
CA ASP A 488 -8.82 -28.75 -28.99
C ASP A 488 -9.88 -28.44 -30.00
N GLU A 489 -9.96 -29.25 -31.08
CA GLU A 489 -11.05 -29.19 -32.06
C GLU A 489 -12.44 -29.37 -31.41
N LYS A 490 -12.51 -30.13 -30.32
CA LYS A 490 -13.71 -30.36 -29.51
C LYS A 490 -13.35 -30.15 -28.04
N PRO A 491 -13.27 -28.88 -27.58
CA PRO A 491 -12.85 -28.60 -26.23
C PRO A 491 -13.83 -29.13 -25.17
N ALA A 492 -13.30 -29.55 -24.04
CA ALA A 492 -14.13 -29.91 -22.89
C ALA A 492 -14.87 -28.67 -22.41
N MET A 493 -16.18 -28.70 -22.35
CA MET A 493 -17.02 -27.63 -21.78
C MET A 493 -17.20 -27.89 -20.32
N VAL A 494 -16.55 -27.04 -19.49
CA VAL A 494 -16.54 -27.14 -18.02
C VAL A 494 -17.20 -25.92 -17.37
N ASP A 495 -17.49 -25.98 -16.07
CA ASP A 495 -17.90 -24.79 -15.34
C ASP A 495 -16.73 -23.78 -15.28
N GLY A 496 -17.00 -22.48 -15.32
CA GLY A 496 -15.94 -21.45 -15.27
C GLY A 496 -15.01 -21.61 -14.07
N ARG A 497 -15.55 -22.07 -12.91
CA ARG A 497 -14.75 -22.40 -11.72
C ARG A 497 -13.64 -23.43 -12.01
N GLU A 498 -13.89 -24.41 -12.87
CA GLU A 498 -12.92 -25.43 -13.21
C GLU A 498 -11.77 -24.88 -14.06
N VAL A 499 -12.05 -23.87 -14.90
CA VAL A 499 -11.00 -23.17 -15.67
C VAL A 499 -10.04 -22.45 -14.72
N VAL A 500 -10.56 -21.66 -13.78
CA VAL A 500 -9.74 -20.93 -12.78
C VAL A 500 -8.98 -21.91 -11.89
N ARG A 501 -9.65 -22.95 -11.39
CA ARG A 501 -9.04 -23.99 -10.56
C ARG A 501 -7.88 -24.70 -11.28
N ALA A 502 -8.09 -25.10 -12.52
CA ALA A 502 -7.07 -25.77 -13.32
C ALA A 502 -5.89 -24.83 -13.64
N ASN A 503 -6.17 -23.54 -13.88
CA ASN A 503 -5.13 -22.54 -14.09
C ASN A 503 -4.29 -22.31 -12.82
N PHE A 504 -4.93 -22.17 -11.66
CA PHE A 504 -4.19 -22.06 -10.38
C PHE A 504 -3.38 -23.33 -10.08
N ASP A 505 -3.92 -24.50 -10.38
CA ASP A 505 -3.17 -25.76 -10.23
C ASP A 505 -1.88 -25.77 -11.06
N ALA A 506 -1.93 -25.35 -12.31
CA ALA A 506 -0.75 -25.21 -13.17
C ALA A 506 0.24 -24.17 -12.62
N LEU A 507 -0.24 -23.02 -12.17
CA LEU A 507 0.59 -21.94 -11.62
C LEU A 507 1.29 -22.38 -10.32
N PHE A 508 0.57 -22.97 -9.36
CA PHE A 508 1.14 -23.47 -8.11
C PHE A 508 2.13 -24.63 -8.31
N THR A 509 1.96 -25.41 -9.38
CA THR A 509 2.92 -26.46 -9.76
C THR A 509 4.25 -25.86 -10.25
N ASN A 510 4.17 -24.76 -11.00
CA ASN A 510 5.34 -24.17 -11.67
C ASN A 510 6.10 -23.13 -10.83
N ASP A 511 5.46 -22.48 -9.86
CA ASP A 511 6.10 -21.44 -9.05
C ASP A 511 5.93 -21.72 -7.54
N PRO A 512 6.99 -22.14 -6.84
CA PRO A 512 6.93 -22.39 -5.40
C PRO A 512 6.74 -21.12 -4.55
N ARG A 513 6.88 -19.92 -5.13
CA ARG A 513 6.67 -18.64 -4.45
C ARG A 513 5.18 -18.29 -4.29
N LEU A 514 4.29 -18.97 -5.06
CA LEU A 514 2.87 -18.69 -4.97
C LEU A 514 2.30 -19.11 -3.61
N VAL A 515 1.52 -18.21 -3.03
CA VAL A 515 0.78 -18.41 -1.77
C VAL A 515 -0.62 -17.88 -1.97
N ALA A 516 -1.65 -18.66 -1.64
CA ALA A 516 -3.04 -18.19 -1.59
C ALA A 516 -3.55 -18.17 -0.14
N LEU A 517 -4.25 -17.10 0.24
CA LEU A 517 -4.85 -16.99 1.57
C LEU A 517 -6.13 -16.15 1.54
N GLY A 518 -7.05 -16.48 2.41
CA GLY A 518 -8.35 -15.82 2.56
C GLY A 518 -9.29 -16.69 3.36
N GLU A 519 -10.49 -16.18 3.62
CA GLU A 519 -11.54 -16.99 4.24
C GLU A 519 -11.94 -18.14 3.31
N ASP A 520 -12.04 -19.35 3.86
CA ASP A 520 -12.46 -20.56 3.13
C ASP A 520 -11.59 -20.94 1.90
N VAL A 521 -10.47 -20.27 1.66
CA VAL A 521 -9.58 -20.53 0.50
C VAL A 521 -8.90 -21.89 0.58
N GLY A 522 -8.62 -22.36 1.80
CA GLY A 522 -7.86 -23.58 2.06
C GLY A 522 -8.70 -24.86 1.89
N GLN A 523 -9.37 -25.28 2.97
CA GLN A 523 -9.97 -26.62 3.05
C GLN A 523 -11.08 -26.84 2.03
N ILE A 524 -12.01 -25.90 1.86
CA ILE A 524 -13.12 -26.05 0.90
C ILE A 524 -12.78 -25.50 -0.48
N GLY A 525 -11.68 -24.76 -0.60
CA GLY A 525 -11.20 -24.20 -1.87
C GLY A 525 -11.96 -22.99 -2.36
N ASP A 526 -12.30 -22.07 -1.47
CA ASP A 526 -13.20 -20.92 -1.53
C ASP A 526 -14.70 -21.28 -1.67
N VAL A 527 -15.57 -20.30 -1.37
CA VAL A 527 -17.04 -20.49 -1.42
C VAL A 527 -17.57 -20.84 -2.82
N ASN A 528 -16.84 -20.54 -3.88
CA ASN A 528 -17.15 -20.87 -5.26
C ASN A 528 -16.25 -21.96 -5.86
N GLN A 529 -15.37 -22.54 -5.05
CA GLN A 529 -14.54 -23.70 -5.38
C GLN A 529 -13.45 -23.45 -6.44
N GLY A 530 -12.98 -22.23 -6.58
CA GLY A 530 -11.85 -21.90 -7.48
C GLY A 530 -10.50 -22.46 -7.02
N PHE A 531 -10.36 -22.87 -5.75
CA PHE A 531 -9.19 -23.56 -5.18
C PHE A 531 -9.51 -25.00 -4.71
N ALA A 532 -10.67 -25.57 -5.08
CA ALA A 532 -11.09 -26.88 -4.57
C ALA A 532 -10.03 -27.98 -4.80
N GLY A 533 -9.60 -28.66 -3.71
CA GLY A 533 -8.59 -29.71 -3.74
C GLY A 533 -7.14 -29.23 -3.85
N LEU A 534 -6.89 -27.93 -4.07
CA LEU A 534 -5.53 -27.43 -4.26
C LEU A 534 -4.72 -27.37 -2.96
N GLN A 535 -5.36 -27.15 -1.81
CA GLN A 535 -4.68 -27.21 -0.51
C GLN A 535 -4.12 -28.61 -0.23
N GLU A 536 -4.89 -29.67 -0.55
CA GLU A 536 -4.41 -31.05 -0.39
C GLU A 536 -3.22 -31.34 -1.29
N LYS A 537 -3.22 -30.82 -2.52
CA LYS A 537 -2.17 -31.04 -3.52
C LYS A 537 -0.89 -30.24 -3.23
N HIS A 538 -1.02 -28.94 -2.90
CA HIS A 538 0.11 -28.01 -2.80
C HIS A 538 0.51 -27.66 -1.36
N GLY A 539 -0.23 -28.14 -0.37
CA GLY A 539 0.06 -28.00 1.05
C GLY A 539 -0.59 -26.79 1.74
N LYS A 540 -0.94 -27.00 3.01
CA LYS A 540 -1.64 -26.01 3.86
C LYS A 540 -0.86 -24.72 4.09
N ILE A 541 0.46 -24.75 3.97
CA ILE A 541 1.30 -23.57 4.17
C ILE A 541 1.26 -22.64 2.95
N ARG A 542 1.01 -23.17 1.75
CA ARG A 542 0.91 -22.41 0.51
C ARG A 542 -0.52 -21.95 0.18
N ILE A 543 -1.52 -22.73 0.58
CA ILE A 543 -2.95 -22.40 0.38
C ILE A 543 -3.63 -22.53 1.74
N THR A 544 -3.99 -21.40 2.35
CA THR A 544 -4.37 -21.37 3.75
C THR A 544 -5.65 -20.58 4.01
N ASP A 545 -6.44 -21.10 4.94
CA ASP A 545 -7.59 -20.39 5.49
C ASP A 545 -7.14 -19.26 6.43
N THR A 546 -7.95 -18.23 6.51
CA THR A 546 -7.83 -17.16 7.51
C THR A 546 -9.13 -17.03 8.31
N GLY A 547 -9.08 -16.30 9.41
CA GLY A 547 -10.31 -15.77 10.02
C GLY A 547 -10.87 -14.60 9.21
N ILE A 548 -12.06 -14.12 9.60
CA ILE A 548 -12.70 -12.91 9.04
C ILE A 548 -11.92 -11.70 9.51
N ARG A 549 -11.06 -11.17 8.65
CA ARG A 549 -10.12 -10.09 8.97
C ARG A 549 -9.53 -9.45 7.70
N GLU A 550 -10.35 -8.87 6.85
CA GLU A 550 -10.00 -8.41 5.50
C GLU A 550 -8.82 -7.44 5.50
N THR A 551 -8.75 -6.54 6.48
CA THR A 551 -7.63 -5.60 6.65
C THR A 551 -6.29 -6.31 6.78
N THR A 552 -6.20 -7.34 7.61
CA THR A 552 -4.95 -8.09 7.82
C THR A 552 -4.73 -9.17 6.77
N ILE A 553 -5.75 -9.65 6.06
CA ILE A 553 -5.58 -10.48 4.86
C ILE A 553 -4.79 -9.70 3.80
N ILE A 554 -5.19 -8.46 3.50
CA ILE A 554 -4.45 -7.59 2.58
C ILE A 554 -3.05 -7.29 3.12
N GLY A 555 -2.92 -6.90 4.38
CA GLY A 555 -1.62 -6.61 4.99
C GLY A 555 -0.69 -7.83 4.98
N GLN A 556 -1.22 -9.02 5.24
CA GLN A 556 -0.46 -10.27 5.15
C GLN A 556 0.07 -10.49 3.72
N GLY A 557 -0.76 -10.23 2.71
CA GLY A 557 -0.34 -10.26 1.31
C GLY A 557 0.76 -9.23 1.00
N ILE A 558 0.64 -7.99 1.49
CA ILE A 558 1.67 -6.95 1.30
C ILE A 558 3.02 -7.41 1.85
N GLY A 559 3.04 -7.92 3.10
CA GLY A 559 4.27 -8.37 3.73
C GLY A 559 4.92 -9.56 3.00
N LEU A 560 4.13 -10.53 2.55
CA LEU A 560 4.59 -11.65 1.73
C LEU A 560 5.22 -11.19 0.41
N ALA A 561 4.56 -10.26 -0.29
CA ALA A 561 5.03 -9.74 -1.57
C ALA A 561 6.36 -8.97 -1.43
N ILE A 562 6.50 -8.14 -0.40
CA ILE A 562 7.76 -7.43 -0.10
C ILE A 562 8.92 -8.42 0.15
N ARG A 563 8.62 -9.58 0.71
CA ARG A 563 9.58 -10.66 0.96
C ARG A 563 9.81 -11.58 -0.26
N GLY A 564 9.47 -11.14 -1.49
CA GLY A 564 9.75 -11.85 -2.74
C GLY A 564 8.83 -13.04 -3.05
N LEU A 565 7.78 -13.26 -2.26
CA LEU A 565 6.74 -14.24 -2.55
C LEU A 565 5.68 -13.65 -3.51
N ARG A 566 4.83 -14.52 -4.06
CA ARG A 566 3.78 -14.13 -5.01
C ARG A 566 2.40 -14.44 -4.41
N PRO A 567 1.89 -13.60 -3.52
CA PRO A 567 0.61 -13.84 -2.87
C PRO A 567 -0.58 -13.54 -3.78
N ILE A 568 -1.58 -14.42 -3.70
CA ILE A 568 -2.95 -14.20 -4.15
C ILE A 568 -3.81 -14.19 -2.90
N VAL A 569 -4.35 -13.03 -2.53
CA VAL A 569 -5.21 -12.90 -1.36
C VAL A 569 -6.66 -12.75 -1.78
N GLU A 570 -7.57 -13.36 -1.04
CA GLU A 570 -8.98 -13.33 -1.36
C GLU A 570 -9.78 -12.53 -0.34
N ILE A 571 -10.59 -11.63 -0.86
CA ILE A 571 -11.75 -11.03 -0.18
C ILE A 571 -12.99 -11.62 -0.84
N GLN A 572 -13.83 -12.32 -0.08
CA GLN A 572 -14.90 -13.16 -0.62
C GLN A 572 -15.83 -12.43 -1.60
N TYR A 573 -16.26 -11.24 -1.26
CA TYR A 573 -17.15 -10.41 -2.08
C TYR A 573 -16.65 -8.99 -2.23
N PHE A 574 -16.95 -8.37 -3.35
CA PHE A 574 -16.49 -7.03 -3.68
C PHE A 574 -16.98 -5.97 -2.67
N ASP A 575 -18.17 -6.13 -2.13
CA ASP A 575 -18.68 -5.27 -1.05
C ASP A 575 -17.78 -5.28 0.20
N TYR A 576 -17.07 -6.36 0.48
CA TYR A 576 -16.21 -6.50 1.67
C TYR A 576 -14.82 -5.87 1.51
N VAL A 577 -14.46 -5.47 0.29
CA VAL A 577 -13.23 -4.69 0.05
C VAL A 577 -13.20 -3.39 0.87
N TYR A 578 -14.37 -2.85 1.21
CA TYR A 578 -14.47 -1.68 2.10
C TYR A 578 -13.80 -1.86 3.46
N TYR A 579 -13.82 -3.06 4.04
CA TYR A 579 -13.19 -3.33 5.34
C TYR A 579 -11.67 -3.28 5.29
N ALA A 580 -11.07 -3.46 4.10
CA ALA A 580 -9.65 -3.36 3.87
C ALA A 580 -9.21 -2.03 3.22
N LEU A 581 -10.13 -1.11 2.95
CA LEU A 581 -9.88 0.07 2.11
C LEU A 581 -8.71 0.91 2.62
N ALA A 582 -8.59 1.13 3.92
CA ALA A 582 -7.47 1.89 4.49
C ALA A 582 -6.11 1.25 4.18
N THR A 583 -5.96 -0.06 4.34
CA THR A 583 -4.72 -0.78 4.02
C THR A 583 -4.41 -0.78 2.52
N LEU A 584 -5.45 -0.87 1.70
CA LEU A 584 -5.31 -0.80 0.24
C LEU A 584 -4.85 0.58 -0.23
N THR A 585 -5.48 1.64 0.27
CA THR A 585 -5.21 3.04 -0.16
C THR A 585 -3.90 3.57 0.42
N ASP A 586 -3.68 3.37 1.71
CA ASP A 586 -2.60 4.03 2.42
C ASP A 586 -1.27 3.28 2.29
N ASP A 587 -1.29 1.96 2.28
CA ASP A 587 -0.08 1.15 2.19
C ASP A 587 0.17 0.62 0.78
N LEU A 588 -0.70 -0.25 0.25
CA LEU A 588 -0.44 -0.97 -1.00
C LEU A 588 -0.34 -0.02 -2.20
N ALA A 589 -1.37 0.81 -2.42
CA ALA A 589 -1.46 1.69 -3.58
C ALA A 589 -0.34 2.74 -3.64
N THR A 590 0.21 3.13 -2.48
CA THR A 590 1.21 4.20 -2.42
C THR A 590 2.65 3.70 -2.29
N LEU A 591 2.90 2.41 -2.05
CA LEU A 591 4.23 1.90 -1.67
C LEU A 591 5.31 2.24 -2.69
N LEU A 592 5.08 1.93 -3.97
CA LEU A 592 6.03 2.19 -5.04
C LEU A 592 6.22 3.70 -5.23
N TYR A 593 5.11 4.47 -5.21
CA TYR A 593 5.12 5.93 -5.34
C TYR A 593 5.86 6.60 -4.19
N ARG A 594 5.47 6.35 -2.93
CA ARG A 594 6.04 7.05 -1.76
C ARG A 594 7.52 6.74 -1.53
N THR A 595 8.02 5.61 -2.07
CA THR A 595 9.44 5.25 -2.04
C THR A 595 10.22 5.68 -3.29
N LYS A 596 9.56 6.36 -4.22
CA LYS A 596 10.13 6.68 -5.55
C LYS A 596 10.83 5.46 -6.18
N GLY A 597 10.08 4.36 -6.33
CA GLY A 597 10.59 3.11 -6.90
C GLY A 597 11.54 2.32 -6.00
N GLY A 598 11.56 2.57 -4.69
CA GLY A 598 12.47 1.88 -3.76
C GLY A 598 11.95 0.54 -3.23
N GLN A 599 10.64 0.37 -3.14
CA GLN A 599 9.97 -0.87 -2.68
C GLN A 599 8.78 -1.18 -3.56
N LYS A 600 8.48 -2.45 -3.77
CA LYS A 600 7.30 -2.95 -4.48
C LYS A 600 6.64 -4.10 -3.73
N ALA A 601 5.34 -4.30 -3.95
CA ALA A 601 4.58 -5.41 -3.38
C ALA A 601 3.66 -6.01 -4.46
N PRO A 602 4.14 -6.92 -5.31
CA PRO A 602 3.37 -7.53 -6.37
C PRO A 602 2.34 -8.52 -5.80
N LEU A 603 1.27 -7.98 -5.27
CA LEU A 603 0.14 -8.67 -4.62
C LEU A 603 -1.05 -8.72 -5.58
N ILE A 604 -1.65 -9.88 -5.74
CA ILE A 604 -2.93 -10.02 -6.45
C ILE A 604 -4.04 -10.18 -5.43
N ILE A 605 -5.02 -9.29 -5.50
CA ILE A 605 -6.24 -9.34 -4.70
C ILE A 605 -7.34 -9.90 -5.59
N ARG A 606 -7.92 -10.98 -5.16
CA ARG A 606 -9.03 -11.66 -5.82
C ARG A 606 -10.32 -11.37 -5.07
N THR A 607 -11.35 -10.96 -5.78
CA THR A 607 -12.69 -10.79 -5.22
C THR A 607 -13.75 -11.09 -6.26
N ARG A 608 -14.99 -11.29 -5.83
CA ARG A 608 -16.11 -11.57 -6.70
C ARG A 608 -17.12 -10.44 -6.62
N GLY A 609 -17.50 -9.94 -7.76
CA GLY A 609 -18.50 -8.91 -7.92
C GLY A 609 -19.39 -9.19 -9.12
N HIS A 610 -20.30 -8.27 -9.40
CA HIS A 610 -21.24 -8.34 -10.49
C HIS A 610 -22.26 -9.49 -10.38
N ARG A 611 -23.52 -9.12 -10.19
CA ARG A 611 -24.67 -10.01 -10.22
C ARG A 611 -24.69 -11.12 -9.16
N LEU A 612 -24.73 -10.72 -7.91
CA LEU A 612 -25.29 -11.53 -6.84
C LEU A 612 -26.54 -10.83 -6.28
N GLU A 613 -27.46 -11.59 -5.68
CA GLU A 613 -28.70 -11.05 -5.16
C GLU A 613 -28.54 -10.43 -3.77
N GLY A 614 -29.23 -9.32 -3.53
CA GLY A 614 -29.42 -8.68 -2.22
C GLY A 614 -28.42 -7.59 -1.88
N ILE A 615 -28.70 -6.88 -0.76
CA ILE A 615 -28.04 -5.61 -0.40
C ILE A 615 -26.54 -5.75 -0.10
N TRP A 616 -26.13 -6.89 0.50
CA TRP A 616 -24.78 -7.01 1.08
C TRP A 616 -23.76 -7.72 0.18
N HIS A 617 -24.20 -8.34 -0.93
CA HIS A 617 -23.35 -9.17 -1.78
C HIS A 617 -23.45 -8.82 -3.26
N SER A 618 -24.16 -7.78 -3.62
CA SER A 618 -24.49 -7.46 -5.01
C SER A 618 -24.02 -6.08 -5.45
N GLY A 619 -23.25 -5.40 -4.61
CA GLY A 619 -22.68 -4.11 -4.93
C GLY A 619 -21.59 -4.21 -5.99
N SER A 620 -21.45 -3.15 -6.75
CA SER A 620 -20.36 -2.94 -7.69
C SER A 620 -19.70 -1.59 -7.35
N PRO A 621 -18.96 -1.46 -6.22
CA PRO A 621 -18.43 -0.17 -5.77
C PRO A 621 -17.22 0.27 -6.59
N MET A 622 -17.36 0.24 -7.91
CA MET A 622 -16.27 0.51 -8.84
C MET A 622 -15.77 1.96 -8.76
N ALA A 623 -16.69 2.91 -8.51
CA ALA A 623 -16.31 4.30 -8.29
C ALA A 623 -15.28 4.47 -7.17
N VAL A 624 -15.50 3.80 -6.04
CA VAL A 624 -14.56 3.84 -4.90
C VAL A 624 -13.20 3.26 -5.28
N VAL A 625 -13.20 2.14 -5.99
CA VAL A 625 -11.99 1.43 -6.39
C VAL A 625 -11.17 2.25 -7.38
N VAL A 626 -11.75 2.69 -8.49
CA VAL A 626 -11.00 3.44 -9.52
C VAL A 626 -10.53 4.81 -9.03
N HIS A 627 -11.19 5.36 -8.02
CA HIS A 627 -10.80 6.63 -7.42
C HIS A 627 -9.70 6.46 -6.37
N SER A 628 -9.83 5.48 -5.49
CA SER A 628 -8.98 5.33 -4.29
C SER A 628 -7.76 4.45 -4.50
N LEU A 629 -7.77 3.50 -5.45
CA LEU A 629 -6.70 2.51 -5.61
C LEU A 629 -5.73 2.86 -6.75
N ARG A 630 -5.40 4.15 -6.92
CA ARG A 630 -4.37 4.57 -7.86
C ARG A 630 -3.01 4.04 -7.42
N GLY A 631 -2.38 3.23 -8.28
CA GLY A 631 -1.18 2.44 -7.97
C GLY A 631 -1.43 0.93 -7.98
N LEU A 632 -2.70 0.50 -8.12
CA LEU A 632 -3.08 -0.88 -8.42
C LEU A 632 -3.67 -0.97 -9.83
N HIS A 633 -3.46 -2.09 -10.51
CA HIS A 633 -4.25 -2.42 -11.68
C HIS A 633 -5.64 -2.93 -11.24
N VAL A 634 -6.69 -2.57 -11.99
CA VAL A 634 -8.06 -3.02 -11.73
C VAL A 634 -8.56 -3.78 -12.95
N CYS A 635 -8.64 -5.11 -12.81
CA CYS A 635 -9.02 -6.05 -13.83
C CYS A 635 -10.49 -6.47 -13.63
N VAL A 636 -11.27 -6.42 -14.69
CA VAL A 636 -12.72 -6.68 -14.68
C VAL A 636 -13.11 -7.71 -15.77
N PRO A 637 -12.65 -8.97 -15.63
CA PRO A 637 -12.86 -10.00 -16.63
C PRO A 637 -14.35 -10.28 -16.86
N ARG A 638 -14.75 -10.54 -18.11
CA ARG A 638 -16.15 -10.89 -18.46
C ARG A 638 -16.51 -12.34 -18.15
N ASN A 639 -15.50 -13.22 -18.06
CA ASN A 639 -15.65 -14.65 -17.77
C ASN A 639 -14.41 -15.20 -17.04
N LEU A 640 -14.44 -16.47 -16.65
CA LEU A 640 -13.36 -17.04 -15.82
C LEU A 640 -12.12 -17.45 -16.64
N THR A 641 -12.26 -17.71 -17.94
CA THR A 641 -11.11 -17.90 -18.85
C THR A 641 -10.31 -16.60 -18.95
N GLN A 642 -11.00 -15.46 -19.09
CA GLN A 642 -10.33 -14.17 -19.12
C GLN A 642 -9.66 -13.84 -17.78
N ALA A 643 -10.34 -14.13 -16.66
CA ALA A 643 -9.75 -13.99 -15.33
C ALA A 643 -8.45 -14.81 -15.20
N ALA A 644 -8.44 -16.06 -15.66
CA ALA A 644 -7.26 -16.93 -15.67
C ALA A 644 -6.10 -16.31 -16.48
N GLY A 645 -6.38 -15.79 -17.67
CA GLY A 645 -5.38 -15.10 -18.49
C GLY A 645 -4.84 -13.81 -17.85
N MET A 646 -5.68 -13.06 -17.13
CA MET A 646 -5.25 -11.89 -16.36
C MET A 646 -4.36 -12.27 -15.17
N TYR A 647 -4.67 -13.34 -14.43
CA TYR A 647 -3.78 -13.87 -13.40
C TYR A 647 -2.40 -14.25 -13.96
N ASN A 648 -2.37 -14.89 -15.13
CA ASN A 648 -1.11 -15.25 -15.78
C ASN A 648 -0.28 -14.03 -16.18
N THR A 649 -0.93 -12.96 -16.64
CA THR A 649 -0.28 -11.67 -16.94
C THR A 649 0.27 -11.02 -15.68
N LEU A 650 -0.55 -10.90 -14.63
CA LEU A 650 -0.19 -10.27 -13.38
C LEU A 650 0.94 -11.00 -12.64
N LEU A 651 0.97 -12.35 -12.70
CA LEU A 651 2.05 -13.13 -12.09
C LEU A 651 3.40 -13.02 -12.84
N ARG A 652 3.38 -12.57 -14.09
CA ARG A 652 4.59 -12.20 -14.84
C ARG A 652 5.01 -10.75 -14.61
N GLY A 653 4.13 -9.95 -13.99
CA GLY A 653 4.36 -8.56 -13.67
C GLY A 653 4.81 -8.32 -12.24
N ASP A 654 5.14 -7.08 -11.92
CA ASP A 654 5.65 -6.66 -10.61
C ASP A 654 4.84 -5.54 -9.93
N ASP A 655 3.66 -5.20 -10.46
CA ASP A 655 2.69 -4.30 -9.83
C ASP A 655 1.60 -5.08 -9.07
N PRO A 656 0.98 -4.47 -8.05
CA PRO A 656 -0.20 -5.03 -7.41
C PRO A 656 -1.46 -4.85 -8.27
N ALA A 657 -2.43 -5.74 -8.08
CA ALA A 657 -3.70 -5.69 -8.80
C ALA A 657 -4.89 -6.18 -7.99
N LEU A 658 -6.07 -5.64 -8.33
CA LEU A 658 -7.38 -6.14 -7.92
C LEU A 658 -8.05 -6.79 -9.13
N VAL A 659 -8.47 -8.05 -9.00
CA VAL A 659 -9.24 -8.78 -10.00
C VAL A 659 -10.65 -9.00 -9.47
N VAL A 660 -11.63 -8.43 -10.16
CA VAL A 660 -13.06 -8.54 -9.81
C VAL A 660 -13.71 -9.58 -10.72
N GLU A 661 -13.76 -10.82 -10.28
CA GLU A 661 -14.33 -11.94 -11.05
C GLU A 661 -15.86 -11.84 -11.15
N PRO A 662 -16.45 -12.18 -12.29
CA PRO A 662 -17.90 -12.20 -12.44
C PRO A 662 -18.49 -13.39 -11.67
N LEU A 663 -19.21 -13.14 -10.60
CA LEU A 663 -19.71 -14.17 -9.69
C LEU A 663 -20.58 -15.21 -10.42
N ASN A 664 -21.48 -14.76 -11.30
CA ASN A 664 -22.32 -15.66 -12.09
C ASN A 664 -21.55 -16.48 -13.12
N GLY A 665 -20.32 -16.07 -13.47
CA GLY A 665 -19.43 -16.80 -14.39
C GLY A 665 -19.03 -18.18 -13.90
N TYR A 666 -18.96 -18.40 -12.59
CA TYR A 666 -18.48 -19.66 -11.99
C TYR A 666 -19.24 -20.91 -12.42
N ARG A 667 -20.52 -20.78 -12.74
CA ARG A 667 -21.40 -21.88 -13.18
C ARG A 667 -21.69 -21.87 -14.67
N LEU A 668 -21.24 -20.87 -15.40
CA LEU A 668 -21.37 -20.84 -16.85
C LEU A 668 -20.39 -21.83 -17.48
N LYS A 669 -20.80 -22.42 -18.64
CA LYS A 669 -19.94 -23.34 -19.36
C LYS A 669 -18.95 -22.59 -20.24
N GLU A 670 -17.67 -22.90 -20.04
CA GLU A 670 -16.57 -22.36 -20.82
C GLU A 670 -15.72 -23.51 -21.39
N ALA A 671 -15.09 -23.28 -22.54
CA ALA A 671 -14.13 -24.22 -23.10
C ALA A 671 -12.85 -24.21 -22.24
N LEU A 672 -12.36 -25.39 -21.86
CA LEU A 672 -11.15 -25.53 -21.08
C LEU A 672 -9.92 -25.32 -21.98
N PRO A 673 -9.06 -24.30 -21.70
CA PRO A 673 -7.83 -24.09 -22.44
C PRO A 673 -6.79 -25.20 -22.22
N LEU A 674 -5.98 -25.50 -23.24
CA LEU A 674 -4.87 -26.46 -23.17
C LEU A 674 -3.61 -25.87 -22.54
N ASN A 675 -3.38 -24.58 -22.74
CA ASN A 675 -2.18 -23.87 -22.28
C ASN A 675 -2.40 -23.11 -20.97
N LEU A 676 -3.00 -23.82 -19.98
CA LEU A 676 -3.23 -23.30 -18.64
C LEU A 676 -1.92 -22.82 -18.01
N GLY A 677 -1.95 -21.65 -17.34
CA GLY A 677 -0.78 -20.98 -16.78
C GLY A 677 0.05 -20.18 -17.80
N ASP A 678 -0.17 -20.34 -19.10
CA ASP A 678 0.66 -19.72 -20.15
C ASP A 678 -0.05 -18.64 -20.97
N PHE A 679 -1.35 -18.80 -21.27
CA PHE A 679 -2.08 -17.76 -22.00
C PHE A 679 -2.22 -16.48 -21.15
N CYS A 680 -2.09 -15.32 -21.81
CA CYS A 680 -2.07 -14.02 -21.16
C CYS A 680 -3.05 -13.05 -21.81
N VAL A 681 -3.86 -12.39 -20.98
CA VAL A 681 -4.71 -11.26 -21.39
C VAL A 681 -3.96 -9.96 -21.08
N PRO A 682 -3.68 -9.12 -22.07
CA PRO A 682 -2.95 -7.86 -21.86
C PRO A 682 -3.78 -6.86 -21.07
N LEU A 683 -3.14 -6.04 -20.26
CA LEU A 683 -3.80 -4.99 -19.50
C LEU A 683 -3.89 -3.68 -20.30
N GLY A 684 -5.00 -2.97 -20.14
CA GLY A 684 -5.23 -1.68 -20.78
C GLY A 684 -5.57 -1.75 -22.28
N GLN A 685 -5.82 -2.96 -22.80
CA GLN A 685 -6.20 -3.21 -24.19
C GLN A 685 -7.63 -3.74 -24.24
N PRO A 686 -8.61 -2.93 -24.67
CA PRO A 686 -9.99 -3.38 -24.86
C PRO A 686 -10.13 -4.42 -25.96
N GLU A 687 -11.15 -5.27 -25.86
CA GLU A 687 -11.50 -6.27 -26.88
C GLU A 687 -12.83 -5.89 -27.55
N VAL A 688 -12.86 -5.94 -28.89
CA VAL A 688 -14.09 -5.76 -29.66
C VAL A 688 -14.81 -7.10 -29.73
N LEU A 689 -15.91 -7.24 -29.00
CA LEU A 689 -16.70 -8.48 -28.92
C LEU A 689 -17.64 -8.66 -30.12
N ARG A 690 -18.14 -7.57 -30.65
CA ARG A 690 -19.04 -7.54 -31.80
C ARG A 690 -18.75 -6.29 -32.63
N LEU A 691 -18.61 -6.47 -33.94
CA LEU A 691 -18.51 -5.34 -34.85
C LEU A 691 -19.88 -4.74 -35.11
N GLY A 692 -19.95 -3.41 -35.26
CA GLY A 692 -21.17 -2.67 -35.54
C GLY A 692 -20.89 -1.33 -36.20
N THR A 693 -21.95 -0.68 -36.70
CA THR A 693 -21.84 0.59 -37.45
C THR A 693 -22.72 1.70 -36.92
N ASP A 694 -23.74 1.40 -36.10
CA ASP A 694 -24.77 2.37 -35.73
C ASP A 694 -24.48 3.06 -34.37
N ALA A 695 -23.98 2.33 -33.38
CA ALA A 695 -23.53 2.88 -32.12
C ALA A 695 -22.46 1.98 -31.46
N THR A 696 -21.68 2.56 -30.54
CA THR A 696 -20.70 1.84 -29.73
C THR A 696 -21.23 1.68 -28.31
N ILE A 697 -21.21 0.47 -27.75
CA ILE A 697 -21.45 0.23 -26.33
C ILE A 697 -20.15 -0.21 -25.68
N VAL A 698 -19.71 0.57 -24.67
CA VAL A 698 -18.50 0.30 -23.88
C VAL A 698 -18.92 -0.27 -22.54
N THR A 699 -18.41 -1.45 -22.20
CA THR A 699 -18.81 -2.17 -20.99
C THR A 699 -17.72 -3.10 -20.48
N TYR A 700 -18.00 -3.84 -19.41
CA TYR A 700 -17.09 -4.84 -18.83
C TYR A 700 -17.82 -5.87 -17.95
N GLY A 701 -17.09 -6.91 -17.54
CA GLY A 701 -17.59 -7.90 -16.59
C GLY A 701 -18.86 -8.59 -17.04
N SER A 702 -19.78 -8.83 -16.13
CA SER A 702 -21.05 -9.51 -16.40
C SER A 702 -21.95 -8.76 -17.40
N MET A 703 -21.80 -7.44 -17.51
CA MET A 703 -22.57 -6.62 -18.45
C MET A 703 -22.29 -6.96 -19.92
N CYS A 704 -21.09 -7.48 -20.24
CA CYS A 704 -20.77 -7.89 -21.62
C CYS A 704 -21.81 -8.87 -22.18
N ARG A 705 -22.25 -9.85 -21.39
CA ARG A 705 -23.25 -10.84 -21.81
C ARG A 705 -24.62 -10.18 -22.03
N ILE A 706 -25.04 -9.28 -21.15
CA ILE A 706 -26.32 -8.59 -21.24
C ILE A 706 -26.36 -7.69 -22.47
N VAL A 707 -25.27 -6.95 -22.72
CA VAL A 707 -25.15 -6.10 -23.91
C VAL A 707 -25.11 -6.89 -25.19
N LEU A 708 -24.45 -8.07 -25.21
CA LEU A 708 -24.46 -8.97 -26.38
C LEU A 708 -25.87 -9.48 -26.70
N GLU A 709 -26.64 -9.88 -25.68
CA GLU A 709 -28.03 -10.35 -25.85
C GLU A 709 -28.95 -9.21 -26.35
N ALA A 710 -28.81 -8.02 -25.81
CA ALA A 710 -29.55 -6.85 -26.31
C ALA A 710 -29.16 -6.48 -27.74
N ALA A 711 -27.89 -6.60 -28.12
CA ALA A 711 -27.43 -6.34 -29.47
C ALA A 711 -27.99 -7.35 -30.49
N GLU A 712 -28.23 -8.61 -30.12
CA GLU A 712 -28.92 -9.61 -30.99
C GLU A 712 -30.37 -9.18 -31.26
N GLN A 713 -31.08 -8.66 -30.27
CA GLN A 713 -32.45 -8.16 -30.43
C GLN A 713 -32.47 -6.86 -31.25
N LEU A 714 -31.52 -5.95 -31.03
CA LEU A 714 -31.38 -4.70 -31.80
C LEU A 714 -31.09 -5.00 -33.29
N ALA A 715 -30.26 -5.99 -33.58
CA ALA A 715 -29.96 -6.42 -34.95
C ALA A 715 -31.21 -6.87 -35.72
N GLN A 716 -32.20 -7.50 -35.05
CA GLN A 716 -33.46 -7.91 -35.67
C GLN A 716 -34.30 -6.74 -36.20
N ILE A 717 -34.08 -5.55 -35.66
CA ILE A 717 -34.74 -4.31 -36.09
C ILE A 717 -33.82 -3.39 -36.89
N GLY A 718 -32.65 -3.90 -37.30
CA GLY A 718 -31.69 -3.21 -38.17
C GLY A 718 -30.79 -2.21 -37.47
N VAL A 719 -30.50 -2.39 -36.17
CA VAL A 719 -29.51 -1.62 -35.40
C VAL A 719 -28.28 -2.45 -35.11
N GLU A 720 -27.14 -2.10 -35.70
CA GLU A 720 -25.87 -2.82 -35.60
C GLU A 720 -24.92 -2.17 -34.60
N ILE A 721 -24.84 -2.75 -33.42
CA ILE A 721 -24.03 -2.25 -32.28
C ILE A 721 -22.61 -2.82 -32.27
N GLU A 722 -21.62 -1.95 -32.18
CA GLU A 722 -20.26 -2.36 -31.82
C GLU A 722 -20.12 -2.44 -30.28
N ILE A 723 -19.62 -3.59 -29.81
CA ILE A 723 -19.48 -3.85 -28.37
C ILE A 723 -18.00 -3.95 -28.01
N ILE A 724 -17.58 -3.14 -27.05
CA ILE A 724 -16.21 -3.09 -26.55
C ILE A 724 -16.19 -3.48 -25.08
N ASP A 725 -15.48 -4.57 -24.77
CA ASP A 725 -15.11 -4.98 -23.42
C ASP A 725 -13.80 -4.28 -23.02
N VAL A 726 -13.84 -3.42 -21.99
CA VAL A 726 -12.64 -2.69 -21.56
C VAL A 726 -11.62 -3.54 -20.84
N GLN A 727 -11.99 -4.70 -20.31
CA GLN A 727 -11.16 -5.69 -19.63
C GLN A 727 -10.46 -5.15 -18.36
N THR A 728 -9.99 -3.90 -18.38
CA THR A 728 -9.35 -3.22 -17.25
C THR A 728 -9.84 -1.78 -17.13
N LEU A 729 -10.03 -1.32 -15.89
CA LEU A 729 -10.36 0.09 -15.59
C LEU A 729 -9.10 0.89 -15.22
N LEU A 730 -8.10 0.23 -14.63
CA LEU A 730 -6.78 0.79 -14.36
C LEU A 730 -5.70 -0.21 -14.84
N PRO A 731 -5.01 0.09 -15.97
CA PRO A 731 -5.19 1.22 -16.89
C PRO A 731 -6.43 1.05 -17.78
N PHE A 732 -6.84 2.15 -18.41
CA PHE A 732 -8.01 2.22 -19.28
C PHE A 732 -7.62 2.55 -20.72
N ASP A 733 -8.01 1.71 -21.69
CA ASP A 733 -7.95 1.92 -23.14
C ASP A 733 -6.69 2.68 -23.63
N LEU A 734 -5.51 2.07 -23.40
CA LEU A 734 -4.22 2.69 -23.73
C LEU A 734 -4.04 2.94 -25.25
N ASP A 735 -4.65 2.11 -26.09
CA ASP A 735 -4.54 2.17 -27.55
C ASP A 735 -5.64 3.03 -28.19
N HIS A 736 -6.53 3.64 -27.40
CA HIS A 736 -7.66 4.44 -27.86
C HIS A 736 -8.61 3.67 -28.79
N THR A 737 -8.82 2.38 -28.54
CA THR A 737 -9.73 1.51 -29.28
C THR A 737 -11.16 2.04 -29.27
N ILE A 738 -11.62 2.59 -28.13
CA ILE A 738 -12.96 3.15 -27.98
C ILE A 738 -13.11 4.41 -28.85
N LEU A 739 -12.12 5.30 -28.90
CA LEU A 739 -12.13 6.45 -29.79
C LEU A 739 -12.18 6.05 -31.25
N ALA A 740 -11.46 4.98 -31.65
CA ALA A 740 -11.48 4.47 -33.03
C ALA A 740 -12.90 3.98 -33.42
N SER A 741 -13.58 3.29 -32.51
CA SER A 741 -14.97 2.86 -32.68
C SER A 741 -15.94 4.07 -32.81
N ILE A 742 -15.84 5.04 -31.91
CA ILE A 742 -16.68 6.25 -31.93
C ILE A 742 -16.52 7.03 -33.24
N LYS A 743 -15.31 7.12 -33.79
CA LYS A 743 -15.10 7.75 -35.11
C LYS A 743 -15.85 7.08 -36.24
N LYS A 744 -16.19 5.80 -36.12
CA LYS A 744 -16.96 5.04 -37.08
C LYS A 744 -18.48 5.16 -36.83
N THR A 745 -18.89 5.02 -35.57
CA THR A 745 -20.32 4.92 -35.21
C THR A 745 -20.96 6.27 -34.88
N ASN A 746 -20.20 7.27 -34.48
CA ASN A 746 -20.59 8.62 -34.04
C ASN A 746 -21.52 8.67 -32.82
N ARG A 747 -21.78 7.53 -32.15
CA ARG A 747 -22.69 7.39 -31.01
C ARG A 747 -22.08 6.46 -29.97
N VAL A 748 -22.24 6.76 -28.69
CA VAL A 748 -21.66 5.93 -27.62
C VAL A 748 -22.53 5.83 -26.39
N ILE A 749 -22.55 4.63 -25.82
CA ILE A 749 -23.20 4.30 -24.55
C ILE A 749 -22.15 3.65 -23.64
N PHE A 750 -22.08 4.07 -22.38
CA PHE A 750 -21.28 3.43 -21.35
C PHE A 750 -22.19 2.65 -20.41
N ALA A 751 -21.96 1.36 -20.24
CA ALA A 751 -22.82 0.48 -19.46
C ALA A 751 -22.05 -0.24 -18.37
N ASP A 752 -22.55 -0.20 -17.13
CA ASP A 752 -22.07 -1.03 -16.03
C ASP A 752 -23.16 -1.26 -14.95
N GLU A 753 -22.83 -2.02 -13.91
CA GLU A 753 -23.70 -2.36 -12.80
C GLU A 753 -23.54 -1.45 -11.57
N ASP A 754 -22.62 -0.47 -11.61
CA ASP A 754 -22.42 0.49 -10.52
C ASP A 754 -23.56 1.53 -10.51
N MET A 755 -23.66 2.25 -9.41
CA MET A 755 -24.61 3.37 -9.28
C MET A 755 -24.27 4.49 -10.26
N PRO A 756 -25.23 5.39 -10.57
CA PRO A 756 -24.99 6.52 -11.47
C PRO A 756 -23.78 7.35 -11.03
N GLY A 757 -22.90 7.65 -11.98
CA GLY A 757 -21.65 8.37 -11.70
C GLY A 757 -20.49 7.47 -11.21
N GLY A 758 -20.68 6.15 -11.15
CA GLY A 758 -19.67 5.17 -10.82
C GLY A 758 -18.72 4.85 -11.98
N GLY A 759 -18.57 3.57 -12.33
CA GLY A 759 -17.70 3.12 -13.43
C GLY A 759 -18.06 3.77 -14.76
N THR A 760 -19.36 3.95 -15.06
CA THR A 760 -19.81 4.67 -16.26
C THR A 760 -19.34 6.12 -16.28
N GLY A 761 -19.37 6.82 -15.15
CA GLY A 761 -18.87 8.20 -15.04
C GLY A 761 -17.37 8.29 -15.30
N TYR A 762 -16.61 7.36 -14.78
CA TYR A 762 -15.17 7.25 -15.04
C TYR A 762 -14.85 7.01 -16.52
N MET A 763 -15.49 6.01 -17.13
CA MET A 763 -15.29 5.66 -18.55
C MET A 763 -15.68 6.86 -19.46
N LEU A 764 -16.81 7.49 -19.20
CA LEU A 764 -17.26 8.66 -19.94
C LEU A 764 -16.23 9.79 -19.87
N GLN A 765 -15.70 10.11 -18.69
CA GLN A 765 -14.67 11.14 -18.54
C GLN A 765 -13.39 10.79 -19.32
N GLN A 766 -12.92 9.55 -19.23
CA GLN A 766 -11.72 9.11 -19.95
C GLN A 766 -11.90 9.27 -21.47
N VAL A 767 -13.03 8.85 -22.00
CA VAL A 767 -13.26 8.87 -23.45
C VAL A 767 -13.61 10.28 -23.94
N MET A 768 -14.51 10.99 -23.25
CA MET A 768 -14.96 12.31 -23.71
C MET A 768 -13.91 13.39 -23.51
N ASP A 769 -13.29 13.45 -22.32
CA ASP A 769 -12.34 14.51 -21.96
C ASP A 769 -10.90 14.13 -22.34
N THR A 770 -10.38 12.99 -21.87
CA THR A 770 -8.98 12.63 -22.07
C THR A 770 -8.69 12.26 -23.52
N GLN A 771 -9.55 11.48 -24.18
CA GLN A 771 -9.38 11.08 -25.58
C GLN A 771 -10.03 12.08 -26.57
N ASN A 772 -10.76 13.12 -26.09
CA ASN A 772 -11.44 14.13 -26.89
C ASN A 772 -12.48 13.55 -27.88
N ALA A 773 -13.16 12.47 -27.52
CA ALA A 773 -14.09 11.76 -28.39
C ALA A 773 -15.37 12.58 -28.68
N TYR A 774 -15.74 13.57 -27.85
CA TYR A 774 -16.92 14.41 -28.03
C TYR A 774 -17.00 15.08 -29.41
N ARG A 775 -15.87 15.27 -30.09
CA ARG A 775 -15.78 15.90 -31.42
C ARG A 775 -16.38 15.05 -32.54
N TRP A 776 -16.61 13.77 -32.28
CA TRP A 776 -17.05 12.80 -33.27
C TRP A 776 -18.50 12.37 -33.06
N LEU A 777 -19.19 12.92 -32.04
CA LEU A 777 -20.55 12.55 -31.71
C LEU A 777 -21.56 13.37 -32.54
N ASP A 778 -22.58 12.66 -33.03
CA ASP A 778 -23.78 13.27 -33.62
C ASP A 778 -24.96 13.32 -32.64
N SER A 779 -24.86 12.63 -31.52
CA SER A 779 -25.85 12.54 -30.46
C SER A 779 -25.21 12.63 -29.08
N ALA A 780 -25.98 12.98 -28.05
CA ALA A 780 -25.49 13.02 -26.68
C ALA A 780 -25.06 11.61 -26.22
N PRO A 781 -23.86 11.45 -25.59
CA PRO A 781 -23.48 10.16 -25.03
C PRO A 781 -24.45 9.74 -23.93
N ARG A 782 -24.73 8.44 -23.83
CA ARG A 782 -25.64 7.88 -22.83
C ARG A 782 -24.88 7.01 -21.82
N THR A 783 -25.45 6.86 -20.63
CA THR A 783 -24.98 5.90 -19.61
C THR A 783 -26.11 4.98 -19.19
N ILE A 784 -25.76 3.70 -18.99
CA ILE A 784 -26.64 2.68 -18.43
C ILE A 784 -26.01 2.23 -17.13
N SER A 785 -26.67 2.45 -16.00
CA SER A 785 -26.19 2.15 -14.67
C SER A 785 -27.28 1.57 -13.78
N ALA A 786 -26.91 0.98 -12.65
CA ALA A 786 -27.86 0.56 -11.63
C ALA A 786 -28.64 1.77 -11.08
N LYS A 787 -29.68 1.50 -10.31
CA LYS A 787 -30.39 2.55 -9.56
C LYS A 787 -29.52 3.12 -8.44
N ALA A 788 -29.82 4.35 -7.98
CA ALA A 788 -29.02 5.05 -6.94
C ALA A 788 -29.22 4.45 -5.52
N HIS A 789 -29.40 3.16 -5.41
CA HIS A 789 -29.50 2.41 -4.15
C HIS A 789 -28.93 1.00 -4.36
N ARG A 790 -28.55 0.35 -3.28
CA ARG A 790 -28.14 -1.06 -3.34
C ARG A 790 -29.27 -1.94 -3.83
N PRO A 791 -28.97 -2.97 -4.65
CA PRO A 791 -30.02 -3.85 -5.21
C PRO A 791 -30.88 -4.48 -4.14
N SER A 792 -32.18 -4.56 -4.42
CA SER A 792 -33.12 -5.30 -3.58
C SER A 792 -32.87 -6.80 -3.67
N TYR A 793 -33.36 -7.56 -2.70
CA TYR A 793 -33.20 -9.01 -2.68
C TYR A 793 -34.07 -9.71 -3.72
N SER A 794 -33.61 -10.90 -4.19
CA SER A 794 -34.27 -11.78 -5.15
C SER A 794 -34.27 -11.28 -6.60
N SER A 795 -34.68 -12.13 -7.52
CA SER A 795 -34.60 -11.93 -8.97
C SER A 795 -35.30 -10.66 -9.46
N ASP A 796 -36.52 -10.38 -8.94
CA ASP A 796 -37.22 -9.12 -9.27
C ASP A 796 -36.51 -7.91 -8.68
N GLY A 797 -35.96 -8.03 -7.47
CA GLY A 797 -35.15 -7.00 -6.84
C GLY A 797 -33.90 -6.67 -7.66
N ASP A 798 -33.19 -7.69 -8.16
CA ASP A 798 -32.04 -7.54 -9.03
C ASP A 798 -32.43 -6.90 -10.37
N TYR A 799 -33.48 -7.43 -11.02
CA TYR A 799 -33.99 -6.96 -12.31
C TYR A 799 -34.36 -5.46 -12.30
N PHE A 800 -35.10 -5.02 -11.28
CA PHE A 800 -35.52 -3.61 -11.18
C PHE A 800 -34.47 -2.66 -10.59
N SER A 801 -33.37 -3.20 -10.05
CA SER A 801 -32.29 -2.41 -9.44
C SER A 801 -31.06 -2.27 -10.32
N LYS A 802 -30.76 -3.27 -11.16
CA LYS A 802 -29.58 -3.29 -12.04
C LYS A 802 -29.99 -3.26 -13.51
N PRO A 803 -29.09 -2.83 -14.42
CA PRO A 803 -29.36 -2.87 -15.85
C PRO A 803 -29.64 -4.29 -16.33
N ASN A 804 -30.62 -4.43 -17.21
CA ASN A 804 -31.04 -5.67 -17.85
C ASN A 804 -31.01 -5.52 -19.37
N VAL A 805 -31.42 -6.56 -20.10
CA VAL A 805 -31.40 -6.56 -21.55
C VAL A 805 -32.34 -5.53 -22.15
N GLU A 806 -33.50 -5.36 -21.52
CA GLU A 806 -34.53 -4.38 -21.95
C GLU A 806 -34.03 -2.93 -21.73
N ASP A 807 -33.39 -2.63 -20.61
CA ASP A 807 -32.82 -1.28 -20.39
C ASP A 807 -31.76 -0.95 -21.45
N VAL A 808 -30.90 -1.92 -21.82
CA VAL A 808 -29.89 -1.74 -22.89
C VAL A 808 -30.56 -1.52 -24.22
N PHE A 809 -31.58 -2.33 -24.54
CA PHE A 809 -32.34 -2.22 -25.80
C PHE A 809 -33.03 -0.83 -25.89
N GLU A 810 -33.81 -0.46 -24.89
CA GLU A 810 -34.61 0.77 -24.89
C GLU A 810 -33.74 2.03 -24.99
N ILE A 811 -32.67 2.14 -24.16
CA ILE A 811 -31.77 3.30 -24.18
C ILE A 811 -31.01 3.39 -25.50
N THR A 812 -30.61 2.24 -26.07
CA THR A 812 -29.96 2.22 -27.38
C THR A 812 -30.94 2.60 -28.50
N TYR A 813 -32.15 2.12 -28.45
CA TYR A 813 -33.18 2.46 -29.43
C TYR A 813 -33.57 3.94 -29.35
N GLU A 814 -33.71 4.51 -28.15
CA GLU A 814 -33.92 5.95 -27.95
C GLU A 814 -32.80 6.78 -28.58
N LEU A 815 -31.53 6.37 -28.37
CA LEU A 815 -30.39 7.05 -29.00
C LEU A 815 -30.47 7.02 -30.51
N MET A 816 -30.87 5.89 -31.10
CA MET A 816 -31.07 5.76 -32.55
C MET A 816 -32.26 6.56 -33.04
N SER A 817 -33.34 6.59 -32.27
CA SER A 817 -34.54 7.40 -32.61
C SER A 817 -34.23 8.92 -32.56
N ASP A 818 -33.40 9.38 -31.62
CA ASP A 818 -32.97 10.76 -31.58
C ASP A 818 -32.07 11.13 -32.78
N ALA A 819 -31.21 10.22 -33.21
CA ALA A 819 -30.26 10.45 -34.31
C ALA A 819 -30.88 10.28 -35.70
N GLU A 820 -31.75 9.28 -35.91
CA GLU A 820 -32.33 8.88 -37.17
C GLU A 820 -33.86 8.62 -37.05
N PRO A 821 -34.67 9.64 -36.68
CA PRO A 821 -36.10 9.48 -36.35
C PRO A 821 -36.96 8.91 -37.50
N GLU A 822 -36.57 9.13 -38.75
CA GLU A 822 -37.26 8.60 -39.91
C GLU A 822 -37.08 7.07 -40.04
N ARG A 823 -35.90 6.58 -39.63
CA ARG A 823 -35.56 5.12 -39.69
C ARG A 823 -36.05 4.41 -38.43
N PHE A 824 -35.96 5.07 -37.31
CA PHE A 824 -36.29 4.54 -35.99
C PHE A 824 -37.33 5.44 -35.27
N PRO A 825 -38.62 5.28 -35.57
CA PRO A 825 -39.68 6.06 -34.93
C PRO A 825 -39.76 5.72 -33.43
N LYS A 826 -40.22 6.67 -32.61
CA LYS A 826 -40.42 6.45 -31.18
C LYS A 826 -41.37 5.28 -30.92
N ILE A 827 -40.99 4.37 -30.05
CA ILE A 827 -41.80 3.25 -29.57
C ILE A 827 -42.74 3.74 -28.46
#